data_c72feca531022d6ae18ed5f9196f6068
#
_entry.id   c72feca531022d6ae18ed5f9196f6068
#
_cell.length_a   1.000
_cell.length_b   1.000
_cell.length_c   1.000
_cell.angle_alpha   90.00
_cell.angle_beta   90.00
_cell.angle_gamma   90.00
#
_symmetry.space_group_name_H-M   'P 1'
#
loop_
_entity.id
_entity.type
_entity.pdbx_description
1 polymer ?
#
loop_
_entity_poly.entity_id
_entity_poly.type
_entity_poly.pdbx_seq_one_letter_code
_entity_poly.pdbx_strand_id
1 'polypeptide(L)'
;LPKTTRVMTTSSQGWKAAFTAFLDRRALIMLFLGFSAGIPILLIFSSLSLWLGEAGIEKSAVTFFSWAALGYSFKFVWAPLIDELPVPFLTKTLGRRRAWLLIAQILIIGAISIMAFSDPSLGQAHLYQMAVGAVLLGFSAATQDIVIDAYRIELAETQMQTILASTYNAGYRIGMIVAGAGALFLAAYLGTAKGNYIYDAWKYTYLAMAGVMVIGVITTLIVREPQVDRVKKSYKKSDYYRLVIVFFFAVLGFVCSYIYGDNLVSIIKTSLGIKDSFALFGLEALRFIGSGAIALLLGSVLVKMGAVNKQMAYETWVNPIADFFRRYGVKLALVLLLLIGFYRISDIISGVISNVFYQDLNFTKEQIAEAVKVYGVIFSLIGGFLGGLLAQRMNIMKLMFVGAVLASATNLVFIGLVKSGHSLGDVVVQVGSEQYVAQPDEVGQWTVQVPSQVLAQDHQINVHTYYADDKSTQRDIQLPYLIEQNQPQIHLLPITSDDHISAKEAKQSIVVKGQLTGITVDQLEADKPVILKLDGQEFTAKVDSNNIFSGAIDGKVLQASSTKKITAIAQLKENTQVLQAQRPYQLVSEKQSLDVDIQPIMPIKADQGDVEIKGKVIKEYSSLWLYFAIVVDNLAAGLAGAAFIAFLSSLTSVSFTAVQYAIFSSLMTLTPKILGGYSGTIVTKIGYPDFFLMTTLIGIPILFLVVWVGKLLKEHQKL
;
A
#
# COMPACT_ATOMS: atom_id res chain seq x y z
N LEU A 1 -26.79 -26.29 27.95
CA LEU A 1 -25.90 -27.05 27.04
C LEU A 1 -25.65 -26.15 25.82
N PRO A 2 -24.43 -25.72 25.58
CA PRO A 2 -24.16 -24.99 24.35
C PRO A 2 -24.44 -25.97 23.21
N LYS A 3 -25.28 -25.55 22.27
CA LYS A 3 -25.40 -26.24 20.99
C LYS A 3 -24.02 -26.11 20.35
N THR A 4 -23.23 -27.14 20.58
CA THR A 4 -22.00 -27.39 19.87
C THR A 4 -22.23 -27.19 18.40
N THR A 5 -21.37 -26.43 17.80
CA THR A 5 -21.07 -26.41 16.38
C THR A 5 -21.51 -27.73 15.75
N ARG A 6 -22.62 -27.70 15.04
CA ARG A 6 -22.97 -28.82 14.17
C ARG A 6 -21.79 -28.96 13.21
N VAL A 7 -21.06 -30.05 13.37
CA VAL A 7 -20.13 -30.55 12.36
C VAL A 7 -20.85 -30.45 11.03
N MET A 8 -20.26 -29.74 10.09
CA MET A 8 -20.76 -29.60 8.74
C MET A 8 -20.98 -30.98 8.11
N THR A 9 -22.17 -31.52 8.25
CA THR A 9 -22.63 -32.51 7.31
C THR A 9 -22.83 -31.73 6.01
N THR A 10 -21.94 -31.95 5.05
CA THR A 10 -22.05 -31.44 3.71
C THR A 10 -23.28 -32.01 3.04
N SER A 11 -24.45 -31.42 3.28
CA SER A 11 -25.54 -31.60 2.37
C SER A 11 -25.11 -30.84 1.11
N SER A 12 -24.81 -31.57 0.02
CA SER A 12 -24.48 -30.99 -1.26
C SER A 12 -25.69 -30.20 -1.76
N GLN A 13 -25.73 -28.91 -1.47
CA GLN A 13 -26.71 -28.02 -2.06
C GLN A 13 -26.44 -27.94 -3.57
N GLY A 14 -27.49 -27.99 -4.39
CA GLY A 14 -27.34 -27.80 -5.82
C GLY A 14 -26.78 -26.40 -6.15
N TRP A 15 -26.17 -26.23 -7.31
CA TRP A 15 -25.62 -24.95 -7.76
C TRP A 15 -26.65 -23.83 -7.72
N LYS A 16 -27.92 -24.12 -8.03
CA LYS A 16 -29.02 -23.15 -7.97
C LYS A 16 -29.21 -22.61 -6.55
N ALA A 17 -29.18 -23.48 -5.55
CA ALA A 17 -29.31 -23.07 -4.15
C ALA A 17 -28.08 -22.24 -3.71
N ALA A 18 -26.89 -22.59 -4.19
CA ALA A 18 -25.67 -21.82 -3.91
C ALA A 18 -25.76 -20.41 -4.50
N PHE A 19 -26.24 -20.23 -5.74
CA PHE A 19 -26.44 -18.93 -6.34
C PHE A 19 -27.52 -18.09 -5.64
N THR A 20 -28.63 -18.71 -5.25
CA THR A 20 -29.71 -17.99 -4.55
C THR A 20 -29.31 -17.53 -3.14
N ALA A 21 -28.29 -18.17 -2.53
CA ALA A 21 -27.78 -17.73 -1.23
C ALA A 21 -27.22 -16.30 -1.26
N PHE A 22 -26.68 -15.82 -2.38
CA PHE A 22 -26.22 -14.44 -2.54
C PHE A 22 -27.35 -13.41 -2.55
N LEU A 23 -28.58 -13.82 -2.77
CA LEU A 23 -29.78 -12.96 -2.73
C LEU A 23 -30.42 -12.94 -1.34
N ASP A 24 -29.87 -13.64 -0.35
CA ASP A 24 -30.32 -13.59 1.03
C ASP A 24 -30.25 -12.15 1.54
N ARG A 25 -31.26 -11.76 2.33
CA ARG A 25 -31.33 -10.42 2.94
C ARG A 25 -30.04 -10.07 3.72
N ARG A 26 -29.46 -11.06 4.41
CA ARG A 26 -28.21 -10.85 5.17
C ARG A 26 -27.04 -10.51 4.26
N ALA A 27 -26.95 -11.13 3.09
CA ALA A 27 -25.91 -10.83 2.10
C ALA A 27 -26.06 -9.39 1.57
N LEU A 28 -27.28 -8.93 1.32
CA LEU A 28 -27.55 -7.56 0.88
C LEU A 28 -27.23 -6.53 1.97
N ILE A 29 -27.54 -6.84 3.23
CA ILE A 29 -27.16 -5.99 4.37
C ILE A 29 -25.65 -5.83 4.42
N MET A 30 -24.90 -6.92 4.26
CA MET A 30 -23.44 -6.88 4.28
C MET A 30 -22.86 -6.12 3.09
N LEU A 31 -23.52 -6.12 1.95
CA LEU A 31 -23.12 -5.30 0.80
C LEU A 31 -23.18 -3.80 1.16
N PHE A 32 -24.26 -3.33 1.75
CA PHE A 32 -24.41 -1.92 2.14
C PHE A 32 -23.50 -1.52 3.30
N LEU A 33 -23.30 -2.40 4.28
CA LEU A 33 -22.36 -2.15 5.37
C LEU A 33 -20.91 -2.15 4.87
N GLY A 34 -20.60 -3.02 3.93
CA GLY A 34 -19.27 -3.03 3.27
C GLY A 34 -19.02 -1.74 2.50
N PHE A 35 -20.02 -1.22 1.80
CA PHE A 35 -19.94 0.07 1.13
C PHE A 35 -19.60 1.19 2.13
N SER A 36 -20.29 1.23 3.25
CA SER A 36 -20.01 2.20 4.32
C SER A 36 -18.59 2.05 4.90
N ALA A 37 -18.10 0.83 5.04
CA ALA A 37 -16.75 0.56 5.55
C ALA A 37 -15.66 0.96 4.55
N GLY A 38 -15.92 0.88 3.25
CA GLY A 38 -14.95 1.17 2.20
C GLY A 38 -14.73 2.66 1.94
N ILE A 39 -15.65 3.53 2.32
CA ILE A 39 -15.55 4.98 2.08
C ILE A 39 -14.36 5.61 2.79
N PRO A 40 -14.10 5.39 4.09
CA PRO A 40 -13.08 6.16 4.82
C PRO A 40 -11.63 5.93 4.39
N ILE A 41 -11.29 4.72 3.97
CA ILE A 41 -9.88 4.33 3.81
C ILE A 41 -9.14 5.19 2.77
N LEU A 42 -9.73 5.44 1.61
CA LEU A 42 -9.08 6.24 0.59
C LEU A 42 -9.10 7.73 0.88
N LEU A 43 -10.01 8.19 1.75
CA LEU A 43 -10.05 9.58 2.19
C LEU A 43 -8.88 9.95 3.12
N ILE A 44 -8.19 8.96 3.70
CA ILE A 44 -6.96 9.15 4.49
C ILE A 44 -5.70 8.72 3.74
N PHE A 45 -5.81 8.04 2.60
CA PHE A 45 -4.66 7.58 1.81
C PHE A 45 -4.58 8.32 0.47
N SER A 46 -5.11 7.74 -0.61
CA SER A 46 -4.87 8.26 -1.96
C SER A 46 -5.54 9.61 -2.21
N SER A 47 -6.78 9.79 -1.80
CA SER A 47 -7.50 11.05 -2.01
C SER A 47 -6.89 12.19 -1.19
N LEU A 48 -6.52 11.93 0.05
CA LEU A 48 -5.84 12.91 0.89
C LEU A 48 -4.44 13.26 0.34
N SER A 49 -3.71 12.25 -0.14
CA SER A 49 -2.39 12.46 -0.75
C SER A 49 -2.46 13.40 -1.94
N LEU A 50 -3.48 13.27 -2.77
CA LEU A 50 -3.69 14.14 -3.92
C LEU A 50 -4.07 15.55 -3.50
N TRP A 51 -4.96 15.68 -2.52
CA TRP A 51 -5.31 17.00 -1.96
C TRP A 51 -4.07 17.71 -1.42
N LEU A 52 -3.29 17.05 -0.57
CA LEU A 52 -2.07 17.63 0.00
C LEU A 52 -1.03 17.95 -1.07
N GLY A 53 -0.89 17.08 -2.08
CA GLY A 53 0.00 17.33 -3.21
C GLY A 53 -0.38 18.57 -4.02
N GLU A 54 -1.66 18.77 -4.30
CA GLU A 54 -2.17 19.97 -4.97
C GLU A 54 -1.99 21.23 -4.13
N ALA A 55 -2.14 21.11 -2.81
CA ALA A 55 -1.93 22.23 -1.88
C ALA A 55 -0.46 22.58 -1.66
N GLY A 56 0.47 21.82 -2.25
CA GLY A 56 1.90 22.07 -2.12
C GLY A 56 2.54 21.55 -0.83
N ILE A 57 1.87 20.64 -0.12
CA ILE A 57 2.36 20.05 1.12
C ILE A 57 3.15 18.78 0.79
N GLU A 58 4.41 18.71 1.23
CA GLU A 58 5.23 17.50 1.11
C GLU A 58 4.80 16.44 2.13
N LYS A 59 4.67 15.18 1.68
CA LYS A 59 4.33 14.06 2.57
C LYS A 59 5.31 13.87 3.71
N SER A 60 6.60 14.11 3.47
CA SER A 60 7.65 13.99 4.47
C SER A 60 7.53 15.02 5.60
N ALA A 61 6.90 16.15 5.36
CA ALA A 61 6.68 17.20 6.36
C ALA A 61 5.56 16.86 7.35
N VAL A 62 4.77 15.80 7.13
CA VAL A 62 3.55 15.53 7.88
C VAL A 62 3.51 14.08 8.36
N THR A 63 4.30 13.78 9.39
CA THR A 63 4.31 12.46 10.04
C THR A 63 2.97 12.09 10.71
N PHE A 64 2.14 13.07 11.05
CA PHE A 64 0.86 12.84 11.74
C PHE A 64 -0.15 12.07 10.90
N PHE A 65 -0.09 12.18 9.57
CA PHE A 65 -1.02 11.46 8.69
C PHE A 65 -0.78 9.95 8.67
N SER A 66 0.45 9.51 8.96
CA SER A 66 0.74 8.08 9.12
C SER A 66 0.02 7.46 10.32
N TRP A 67 -0.28 8.26 11.35
CA TRP A 67 -1.00 7.79 12.53
C TRP A 67 -2.45 7.40 12.24
N ALA A 68 -3.06 7.94 11.20
CA ALA A 68 -4.40 7.55 10.77
C ALA A 68 -4.48 6.06 10.37
N ALA A 69 -3.42 5.54 9.76
CA ALA A 69 -3.33 4.15 9.37
C ALA A 69 -3.19 3.18 10.55
N LEU A 70 -2.67 3.65 11.70
CA LEU A 70 -2.49 2.82 12.89
C LEU A 70 -3.82 2.29 13.43
N GLY A 71 -4.90 3.03 13.27
CA GLY A 71 -6.22 2.59 13.69
C GLY A 71 -6.61 1.25 13.10
N TYR A 72 -6.35 1.05 11.81
CA TYR A 72 -6.68 -0.20 11.13
C TYR A 72 -5.81 -1.39 11.57
N SER A 73 -4.55 -1.14 11.90
CA SER A 73 -3.61 -2.21 12.27
C SER A 73 -3.77 -2.64 13.74
N PHE A 74 -4.11 -1.71 14.62
CA PHE A 74 -4.14 -1.94 16.07
C PHE A 74 -5.56 -1.84 16.65
N LYS A 75 -6.57 -2.08 15.85
CA LYS A 75 -7.98 -2.03 16.27
C LYS A 75 -8.32 -3.01 17.41
N PHE A 76 -7.56 -4.10 17.56
CA PHE A 76 -7.75 -5.07 18.64
C PHE A 76 -7.54 -4.46 20.05
N VAL A 77 -6.85 -3.33 20.15
CA VAL A 77 -6.55 -2.69 21.44
C VAL A 77 -7.82 -2.20 22.13
N TRP A 78 -8.75 -1.59 21.39
CA TRP A 78 -10.02 -1.09 21.96
C TRP A 78 -11.24 -1.96 21.64
N ALA A 79 -11.08 -3.01 20.85
CA ALA A 79 -12.15 -3.96 20.59
C ALA A 79 -12.77 -4.56 21.85
N PRO A 80 -12.01 -4.81 22.95
CA PRO A 80 -12.60 -5.26 24.20
C PRO A 80 -13.66 -4.31 24.75
N LEU A 81 -13.47 -3.01 24.63
CA LEU A 81 -14.44 -2.01 25.08
C LEU A 81 -15.74 -2.07 24.29
N ILE A 82 -15.66 -2.38 23.00
CA ILE A 82 -16.83 -2.50 22.13
C ILE A 82 -17.69 -3.71 22.51
N ASP A 83 -17.06 -4.83 22.93
CA ASP A 83 -17.79 -5.99 23.41
C ASP A 83 -18.45 -5.76 24.78
N GLU A 84 -17.84 -5.01 25.67
CA GLU A 84 -18.27 -4.87 27.07
C GLU A 84 -19.09 -3.62 27.35
N LEU A 85 -18.76 -2.47 26.73
CA LEU A 85 -19.41 -1.22 27.06
C LEU A 85 -20.77 -1.04 26.37
N PRO A 86 -21.84 -0.73 27.14
CA PRO A 86 -23.08 -0.24 26.55
C PRO A 86 -22.94 1.24 26.17
N VAL A 87 -23.56 1.64 25.09
CA VAL A 87 -23.69 3.05 24.72
C VAL A 87 -24.88 3.64 25.46
N PRO A 88 -24.71 4.72 26.24
CA PRO A 88 -25.83 5.35 26.94
C PRO A 88 -26.98 5.69 25.99
N PHE A 89 -28.21 5.35 26.37
CA PHE A 89 -29.47 5.54 25.63
C PHE A 89 -29.60 4.70 24.36
N LEU A 90 -28.56 4.50 23.55
CA LEU A 90 -28.62 3.85 22.26
C LEU A 90 -28.67 2.31 22.35
N THR A 91 -27.95 1.71 23.29
CA THR A 91 -27.94 0.24 23.45
C THR A 91 -29.32 -0.27 23.84
N LYS A 92 -30.09 0.46 24.64
CA LYS A 92 -31.47 0.08 25.00
C LYS A 92 -32.42 0.13 23.83
N THR A 93 -32.21 1.05 22.89
CA THR A 93 -33.12 1.31 21.76
C THR A 93 -32.74 0.49 20.54
N LEU A 94 -31.46 0.45 20.19
CA LEU A 94 -30.96 -0.15 18.95
C LEU A 94 -30.33 -1.53 19.13
N GLY A 95 -29.83 -1.81 20.33
CA GLY A 95 -29.05 -3.00 20.60
C GLY A 95 -27.54 -2.75 20.59
N ARG A 96 -26.77 -3.71 21.09
CA ARG A 96 -25.33 -3.57 21.31
C ARG A 96 -24.52 -3.21 20.05
N ARG A 97 -24.72 -3.98 18.99
CA ARG A 97 -23.94 -3.77 17.75
C ARG A 97 -24.37 -2.56 16.97
N ARG A 98 -25.67 -2.36 16.83
CA ARG A 98 -26.22 -1.21 16.10
C ARG A 98 -25.90 0.12 16.77
N ALA A 99 -25.89 0.17 18.09
CA ALA A 99 -25.53 1.37 18.84
C ALA A 99 -24.08 1.78 18.58
N TRP A 100 -23.13 0.85 18.70
CA TRP A 100 -21.72 1.11 18.39
C TRP A 100 -21.50 1.47 16.93
N LEU A 101 -22.21 0.79 16.03
CA LEU A 101 -22.12 1.07 14.59
C LEU A 101 -22.59 2.48 14.25
N LEU A 102 -23.70 2.91 14.84
CA LEU A 102 -24.21 4.28 14.65
C LEU A 102 -23.23 5.33 15.17
N ILE A 103 -22.67 5.12 16.36
CA ILE A 103 -21.67 6.02 16.94
C ILE A 103 -20.44 6.11 16.03
N ALA A 104 -19.92 4.99 15.57
CA ALA A 104 -18.76 4.96 14.69
C ALA A 104 -19.05 5.72 13.38
N GLN A 105 -20.21 5.54 12.79
CA GLN A 105 -20.60 6.20 11.55
C GLN A 105 -20.78 7.71 11.72
N ILE A 106 -21.36 8.14 12.83
CA ILE A 106 -21.48 9.57 13.16
C ILE A 106 -20.10 10.19 13.34
N LEU A 107 -19.19 9.52 14.03
CA LEU A 107 -17.80 9.98 14.20
C LEU A 107 -17.06 10.04 12.86
N ILE A 108 -17.30 9.10 11.95
CA ILE A 108 -16.72 9.12 10.60
C ILE A 108 -17.20 10.37 9.85
N ILE A 109 -18.50 10.65 9.86
CA ILE A 109 -19.06 11.83 9.22
C ILE A 109 -18.46 13.11 9.81
N GLY A 110 -18.35 13.18 11.13
CA GLY A 110 -17.74 14.30 11.82
C GLY A 110 -16.27 14.50 11.48
N ALA A 111 -15.51 13.41 11.40
CA ALA A 111 -14.09 13.44 11.03
C ALA A 111 -13.87 13.89 9.58
N ILE A 112 -14.66 13.39 8.66
CA ILE A 112 -14.62 13.82 7.25
C ILE A 112 -14.97 15.32 7.16
N SER A 113 -15.95 15.78 7.92
CA SER A 113 -16.34 17.20 7.96
C SER A 113 -15.22 18.07 8.52
N ILE A 114 -14.52 17.64 9.57
CA ILE A 114 -13.34 18.35 10.10
C ILE A 114 -12.27 18.48 9.02
N MET A 115 -11.99 17.43 8.28
CA MET A 115 -11.05 17.47 7.17
C MET A 115 -11.52 18.41 6.06
N ALA A 116 -12.80 18.38 5.72
CA ALA A 116 -13.39 19.23 4.69
C ALA A 116 -13.26 20.72 5.01
N PHE A 117 -13.41 21.10 6.27
CA PHE A 117 -13.31 22.49 6.72
C PHE A 117 -11.87 22.93 7.06
N SER A 118 -10.87 22.09 6.74
CA SER A 118 -9.46 22.41 6.97
C SER A 118 -8.79 22.69 5.63
N ASP A 119 -8.30 23.91 5.41
CA ASP A 119 -7.48 24.24 4.24
C ASP A 119 -5.99 24.10 4.61
N PRO A 120 -5.29 23.06 4.13
CA PRO A 120 -3.90 22.82 4.50
C PRO A 120 -2.94 23.89 3.95
N SER A 121 -3.34 24.66 2.95
CA SER A 121 -2.51 25.72 2.37
C SER A 121 -2.44 26.99 3.22
N LEU A 122 -3.34 27.17 4.20
CA LEU A 122 -3.41 28.38 5.04
C LEU A 122 -2.42 28.41 6.20
N GLY A 123 -1.67 27.35 6.42
CA GLY A 123 -0.63 27.31 7.44
C GLY A 123 -0.69 26.07 8.33
N GLN A 124 0.22 26.04 9.31
CA GLN A 124 0.47 24.88 10.17
C GLN A 124 -0.75 24.52 11.05
N ALA A 125 -1.48 25.53 11.56
CA ALA A 125 -2.65 25.30 12.39
C ALA A 125 -3.77 24.57 11.61
N HIS A 126 -3.99 24.95 10.37
CA HIS A 126 -4.96 24.29 9.49
C HIS A 126 -4.53 22.87 9.12
N LEU A 127 -3.24 22.67 8.92
CA LEU A 127 -2.68 21.34 8.64
C LEU A 127 -2.84 20.42 9.86
N TYR A 128 -2.63 20.90 11.07
CA TYR A 128 -2.89 20.14 12.30
C TYR A 128 -4.37 19.79 12.46
N GLN A 129 -5.27 20.70 12.14
CA GLN A 129 -6.71 20.43 12.16
C GLN A 129 -7.07 19.31 11.21
N MET A 130 -6.54 19.32 9.98
CA MET A 130 -6.73 18.25 9.01
C MET A 130 -6.14 16.92 9.52
N ALA A 131 -4.95 16.94 10.14
CA ALA A 131 -4.33 15.77 10.72
C ALA A 131 -5.18 15.16 11.84
N VAL A 132 -5.74 15.99 12.73
CA VAL A 132 -6.66 15.55 13.78
C VAL A 132 -7.90 14.90 13.17
N GLY A 133 -8.48 15.50 12.13
CA GLY A 133 -9.60 14.92 11.40
C GLY A 133 -9.24 13.57 10.76
N ALA A 134 -8.08 13.46 10.14
CA ALA A 134 -7.60 12.22 9.52
C ALA A 134 -7.36 11.10 10.55
N VAL A 135 -6.75 11.40 11.69
CA VAL A 135 -6.54 10.44 12.78
C VAL A 135 -7.87 9.98 13.36
N LEU A 136 -8.79 10.91 13.63
CA LEU A 136 -10.13 10.58 14.10
C LEU A 136 -10.87 9.71 13.07
N LEU A 137 -10.75 10.01 11.80
CA LEU A 137 -11.34 9.21 10.73
C LEU A 137 -10.77 7.78 10.73
N GLY A 138 -9.47 7.62 10.86
CA GLY A 138 -8.81 6.32 10.91
C GLY A 138 -9.29 5.46 12.07
N PHE A 139 -9.35 6.02 13.28
CA PHE A 139 -9.82 5.31 14.47
C PHE A 139 -11.33 5.02 14.42
N SER A 140 -12.12 5.96 13.95
CA SER A 140 -13.58 5.76 13.81
C SER A 140 -13.91 4.71 12.75
N ALA A 141 -13.20 4.72 11.64
CA ALA A 141 -13.36 3.72 10.59
C ALA A 141 -12.94 2.32 11.06
N ALA A 142 -11.85 2.22 11.81
CA ALA A 142 -11.44 0.97 12.41
C ALA A 142 -12.47 0.44 13.42
N THR A 143 -13.07 1.33 14.20
CA THR A 143 -14.18 0.99 15.11
C THR A 143 -15.39 0.48 14.33
N GLN A 144 -15.76 1.13 13.24
CA GLN A 144 -16.82 0.64 12.36
C GLN A 144 -16.50 -0.76 11.82
N ASP A 145 -15.28 -1.00 11.38
CA ASP A 145 -14.86 -2.32 10.89
C ASP A 145 -14.99 -3.40 11.96
N ILE A 146 -14.56 -3.11 13.20
CA ILE A 146 -14.71 -4.04 14.33
C ILE A 146 -16.17 -4.42 14.53
N VAL A 147 -17.05 -3.43 14.56
CA VAL A 147 -18.48 -3.65 14.82
C VAL A 147 -19.16 -4.39 13.66
N ILE A 148 -18.84 -4.04 12.42
CA ILE A 148 -19.40 -4.71 11.24
C ILE A 148 -18.95 -6.18 11.20
N ASP A 149 -17.69 -6.46 11.46
CA ASP A 149 -17.19 -7.83 11.50
C ASP A 149 -17.91 -8.66 12.58
N ALA A 150 -18.06 -8.11 13.77
CA ALA A 150 -18.78 -8.76 14.84
C ALA A 150 -20.28 -8.96 14.51
N TYR A 151 -20.91 -7.95 13.91
CA TYR A 151 -22.28 -8.03 13.43
C TYR A 151 -22.46 -9.15 12.41
N ARG A 152 -21.57 -9.23 11.43
CA ARG A 152 -21.57 -10.28 10.40
C ARG A 152 -21.47 -11.67 11.01
N ILE A 153 -20.53 -11.87 11.93
CA ILE A 153 -20.30 -13.18 12.57
C ILE A 153 -21.53 -13.60 13.37
N GLU A 154 -22.15 -12.69 14.10
CA GLU A 154 -23.33 -12.94 14.92
C GLU A 154 -24.62 -13.07 14.10
N LEU A 155 -24.62 -12.61 12.85
CA LEU A 155 -25.81 -12.56 12.00
C LEU A 155 -26.17 -13.91 11.41
N ALA A 156 -25.21 -14.78 11.15
CA ALA A 156 -25.41 -16.03 10.42
C ALA A 156 -24.46 -17.15 10.84
N GLU A 157 -24.80 -18.36 10.42
CA GLU A 157 -24.03 -19.58 10.64
C GLU A 157 -22.72 -19.56 9.82
N THR A 158 -21.77 -20.40 10.22
CA THR A 158 -20.45 -20.50 9.55
C THR A 158 -20.55 -20.76 8.06
N GLN A 159 -21.51 -21.55 7.62
CA GLN A 159 -21.73 -21.86 6.20
C GLN A 159 -22.04 -20.60 5.37
N MET A 160 -22.74 -19.63 5.93
CA MET A 160 -23.06 -18.36 5.28
C MET A 160 -21.95 -17.33 5.37
N GLN A 161 -20.95 -17.51 6.23
CA GLN A 161 -19.93 -16.49 6.46
C GLN A 161 -19.10 -16.19 5.22
N THR A 162 -18.80 -17.17 4.38
CA THR A 162 -18.06 -16.94 3.13
C THR A 162 -18.85 -16.05 2.16
N ILE A 163 -20.17 -16.28 2.05
CA ILE A 163 -21.07 -15.47 1.23
C ILE A 163 -21.16 -14.04 1.77
N LEU A 164 -21.35 -13.92 3.09
CA LEU A 164 -21.42 -12.61 3.75
C LEU A 164 -20.12 -11.84 3.61
N ALA A 165 -18.98 -12.52 3.74
CA ALA A 165 -17.66 -11.93 3.53
C ALA A 165 -17.47 -11.47 2.08
N SER A 166 -17.95 -12.25 1.10
CA SER A 166 -17.86 -11.89 -0.31
C SER A 166 -18.69 -10.65 -0.64
N THR A 167 -19.92 -10.57 -0.16
CA THR A 167 -20.80 -9.40 -0.37
C THR A 167 -20.29 -8.18 0.39
N TYR A 168 -19.77 -8.36 1.60
CA TYR A 168 -19.09 -7.30 2.34
C TYR A 168 -17.91 -6.74 1.53
N ASN A 169 -17.07 -7.62 1.00
CA ASN A 169 -15.90 -7.23 0.22
C ASN A 169 -16.30 -6.52 -1.08
N ALA A 170 -17.37 -6.97 -1.75
CA ALA A 170 -17.91 -6.29 -2.91
C ALA A 170 -18.35 -4.86 -2.56
N GLY A 171 -19.12 -4.69 -1.49
CA GLY A 171 -19.53 -3.37 -0.99
C GLY A 171 -18.33 -2.50 -0.63
N TYR A 172 -17.35 -3.07 0.05
CA TYR A 172 -16.12 -2.38 0.43
C TYR A 172 -15.37 -1.82 -0.79
N ARG A 173 -15.23 -2.63 -1.86
CA ARG A 173 -14.60 -2.20 -3.10
C ARG A 173 -15.37 -1.11 -3.81
N ILE A 174 -16.69 -1.20 -3.84
CA ILE A 174 -17.56 -0.14 -4.40
C ILE A 174 -17.38 1.15 -3.61
N GLY A 175 -17.34 1.09 -2.28
CA GLY A 175 -17.07 2.24 -1.42
C GLY A 175 -15.70 2.86 -1.69
N MET A 176 -14.67 2.04 -1.87
CA MET A 176 -13.33 2.51 -2.24
C MET A 176 -13.33 3.23 -3.60
N ILE A 177 -14.04 2.71 -4.58
CA ILE A 177 -14.16 3.35 -5.90
C ILE A 177 -14.82 4.72 -5.77
N VAL A 178 -15.90 4.82 -5.02
CA VAL A 178 -16.61 6.09 -4.79
C VAL A 178 -15.71 7.09 -4.07
N ALA A 179 -15.02 6.68 -3.00
CA ALA A 179 -14.15 7.58 -2.23
C ALA A 179 -12.83 7.91 -2.93
N GLY A 180 -12.33 7.01 -3.76
CA GLY A 180 -11.10 7.23 -4.54
C GLY A 180 -11.40 7.92 -5.85
N ALA A 181 -11.85 7.16 -6.85
CA ALA A 181 -12.10 7.67 -8.20
C ALA A 181 -13.23 8.69 -8.23
N GLY A 182 -14.33 8.45 -7.52
CA GLY A 182 -15.46 9.37 -7.47
C GLY A 182 -15.11 10.71 -6.85
N ALA A 183 -14.32 10.71 -5.78
CA ALA A 183 -13.84 11.95 -5.16
C ALA A 183 -12.92 12.73 -6.10
N LEU A 184 -12.02 12.04 -6.82
CA LEU A 184 -11.14 12.67 -7.79
C LEU A 184 -11.90 13.30 -8.96
N PHE A 185 -12.88 12.59 -9.51
CA PHE A 185 -13.72 13.11 -10.59
C PHE A 185 -14.51 14.32 -10.14
N LEU A 186 -15.07 14.29 -8.94
CA LEU A 186 -15.82 15.42 -8.41
C LEU A 186 -14.92 16.64 -8.17
N ALA A 187 -13.75 16.44 -7.59
CA ALA A 187 -12.78 17.51 -7.38
C ALA A 187 -12.32 18.12 -8.71
N ALA A 188 -12.01 17.30 -9.71
CA ALA A 188 -11.65 17.74 -11.05
C ALA A 188 -12.79 18.47 -11.75
N TYR A 189 -14.02 18.00 -11.62
CA TYR A 189 -15.21 18.66 -12.16
C TYR A 189 -15.41 20.05 -11.56
N LEU A 190 -15.08 20.22 -10.27
CA LEU A 190 -15.18 21.52 -9.59
C LEU A 190 -13.98 22.43 -9.89
N GLY A 191 -13.01 21.96 -10.70
CA GLY A 191 -11.99 22.79 -11.31
C GLY A 191 -10.61 22.73 -10.65
N THR A 192 -10.43 21.99 -9.57
CA THR A 192 -9.10 21.85 -8.93
C THR A 192 -8.20 20.92 -9.73
N ALA A 193 -6.91 21.30 -9.85
CA ALA A 193 -5.90 20.51 -10.54
C ALA A 193 -4.51 20.81 -9.96
N LYS A 194 -3.53 20.00 -10.31
CA LYS A 194 -2.14 20.26 -9.97
C LYS A 194 -1.69 21.56 -10.65
N GLY A 195 -1.21 22.52 -9.87
CA GLY A 195 -0.87 23.86 -10.34
C GLY A 195 -2.02 24.86 -10.32
N ASN A 196 -3.26 24.43 -10.07
CA ASN A 196 -4.43 25.27 -9.87
C ASN A 196 -5.26 24.75 -8.70
N TYR A 197 -4.73 24.92 -7.49
CA TYR A 197 -5.37 24.46 -6.27
C TYR A 197 -6.60 25.29 -5.91
N ILE A 198 -7.75 24.64 -5.79
CA ILE A 198 -9.01 25.25 -5.35
C ILE A 198 -9.48 24.53 -4.10
N TYR A 199 -9.39 25.19 -2.94
CA TYR A 199 -9.81 24.62 -1.68
C TYR A 199 -11.30 24.24 -1.66
N ASP A 200 -12.17 25.10 -2.17
CA ASP A 200 -13.61 24.85 -2.16
C ASP A 200 -13.99 23.57 -2.93
N ALA A 201 -13.25 23.22 -3.99
CA ALA A 201 -13.47 22.00 -4.73
C ALA A 201 -13.24 20.77 -3.83
N TRP A 202 -12.13 20.74 -3.10
CA TRP A 202 -11.83 19.65 -2.16
C TRP A 202 -12.77 19.63 -0.95
N LYS A 203 -13.10 20.80 -0.42
CA LYS A 203 -14.07 20.95 0.66
C LYS A 203 -15.42 20.32 0.28
N TYR A 204 -15.98 20.69 -0.85
CA TYR A 204 -17.27 20.13 -1.30
C TYR A 204 -17.17 18.64 -1.65
N THR A 205 -16.05 18.20 -2.18
CA THR A 205 -15.79 16.77 -2.45
C THR A 205 -15.84 15.95 -1.16
N TYR A 206 -15.13 16.37 -0.12
CA TYR A 206 -15.14 15.67 1.17
C TYR A 206 -16.50 15.77 1.88
N LEU A 207 -17.18 16.90 1.80
CA LEU A 207 -18.56 17.02 2.30
C LEU A 207 -19.53 16.09 1.56
N ALA A 208 -19.34 15.91 0.25
CA ALA A 208 -20.12 14.93 -0.52
C ALA A 208 -19.84 13.50 -0.05
N MET A 209 -18.60 13.16 0.29
CA MET A 209 -18.26 11.85 0.85
C MET A 209 -18.87 11.65 2.24
N ALA A 210 -18.89 12.67 3.07
CA ALA A 210 -19.64 12.64 4.34
C ALA A 210 -21.12 12.39 4.12
N GLY A 211 -21.72 13.01 3.10
CA GLY A 211 -23.10 12.78 2.68
C GLY A 211 -23.36 11.34 2.23
N VAL A 212 -22.42 10.75 1.50
CA VAL A 212 -22.50 9.35 1.06
C VAL A 212 -22.46 8.39 2.25
N MET A 213 -21.74 8.72 3.33
CA MET A 213 -21.74 7.94 4.57
C MET A 213 -23.13 7.83 5.24
N VAL A 214 -24.03 8.72 4.94
CA VAL A 214 -25.43 8.66 5.44
C VAL A 214 -26.11 7.36 4.99
N ILE A 215 -25.73 6.79 3.85
CA ILE A 215 -26.22 5.48 3.40
C ILE A 215 -25.94 4.41 4.45
N GLY A 216 -24.75 4.43 5.05
CA GLY A 216 -24.39 3.53 6.14
C GLY A 216 -25.23 3.75 7.39
N VAL A 217 -25.48 5.01 7.75
CA VAL A 217 -26.35 5.37 8.88
C VAL A 217 -27.78 4.87 8.65
N ILE A 218 -28.33 5.09 7.48
CA ILE A 218 -29.68 4.61 7.11
C ILE A 218 -29.74 3.08 7.19
N THR A 219 -28.74 2.38 6.67
CA THR A 219 -28.64 0.92 6.74
C THR A 219 -28.64 0.45 8.20
N THR A 220 -27.85 1.07 9.05
CA THR A 220 -27.78 0.74 10.48
C THR A 220 -29.12 0.92 11.19
N LEU A 221 -29.87 1.94 10.84
CA LEU A 221 -31.20 2.20 11.43
C LEU A 221 -32.28 1.21 10.96
N ILE A 222 -32.14 0.70 9.73
CA ILE A 222 -33.14 -0.22 9.12
C ILE A 222 -32.91 -1.67 9.55
N VAL A 223 -31.65 -2.12 9.67
CA VAL A 223 -31.33 -3.53 9.95
C VAL A 223 -31.69 -3.92 11.37
N ARG A 224 -31.81 -5.23 11.59
CA ARG A 224 -32.14 -5.77 12.92
C ARG A 224 -30.87 -6.13 13.68
N GLU A 225 -30.92 -5.96 15.01
CA GLU A 225 -29.86 -6.43 15.90
C GLU A 225 -29.78 -7.97 15.85
N PRO A 226 -28.59 -8.57 15.71
CA PRO A 226 -28.44 -10.01 15.76
C PRO A 226 -28.85 -10.55 17.14
N GLN A 227 -29.60 -11.66 17.15
CA GLN A 227 -29.98 -12.34 18.39
C GLN A 227 -28.88 -13.33 18.77
N VAL A 228 -28.19 -13.05 19.85
CA VAL A 228 -27.12 -13.92 20.39
C VAL A 228 -27.36 -14.25 21.85
N ASP A 229 -27.08 -15.49 22.22
CA ASP A 229 -27.13 -15.96 23.61
C ASP A 229 -25.87 -15.48 24.35
N ARG A 230 -25.96 -14.31 24.92
CA ARG A 230 -24.90 -13.73 25.73
C ARG A 230 -25.32 -13.64 27.20
N VAL A 231 -24.41 -13.99 28.09
CA VAL A 231 -24.62 -13.81 29.53
C VAL A 231 -24.74 -12.32 29.83
N LYS A 232 -25.91 -11.92 30.35
CA LYS A 232 -26.11 -10.52 30.79
C LYS A 232 -25.32 -10.26 32.07
N LYS A 233 -24.46 -9.27 32.02
CA LYS A 233 -23.67 -8.81 33.16
C LYS A 233 -24.30 -7.57 33.73
N SER A 234 -24.51 -7.55 35.04
CA SER A 234 -25.05 -6.38 35.73
C SER A 234 -23.91 -5.62 36.44
N TYR A 235 -23.31 -4.69 35.72
CA TYR A 235 -22.36 -3.72 36.29
C TYR A 235 -23.03 -2.37 36.48
N LYS A 236 -22.54 -1.63 37.47
CA LYS A 236 -23.00 -0.23 37.72
C LYS A 236 -22.44 0.68 36.63
N LYS A 237 -23.14 1.77 36.34
CA LYS A 237 -22.65 2.81 35.39
C LYS A 237 -21.25 3.31 35.75
N SER A 238 -20.96 3.48 37.05
CA SER A 238 -19.64 3.90 37.52
C SER A 238 -18.53 2.91 37.16
N ASP A 239 -18.81 1.60 37.12
CA ASP A 239 -17.84 0.58 36.73
C ASP A 239 -17.42 0.73 35.27
N TYR A 240 -18.36 1.04 34.37
CA TYR A 240 -18.07 1.29 32.96
C TYR A 240 -17.24 2.54 32.75
N TYR A 241 -17.54 3.64 33.43
CA TYR A 241 -16.74 4.87 33.37
C TYR A 241 -15.32 4.65 33.88
N ARG A 242 -15.15 3.89 34.98
CA ARG A 242 -13.84 3.54 35.51
C ARG A 242 -13.04 2.70 34.54
N LEU A 243 -13.67 1.76 33.85
CA LEU A 243 -13.03 0.92 32.82
C LEU A 243 -12.46 1.80 31.70
N VAL A 244 -13.23 2.75 31.21
CA VAL A 244 -12.80 3.70 30.18
C VAL A 244 -11.64 4.56 30.64
N ILE A 245 -11.68 5.04 31.89
CA ILE A 245 -10.63 5.87 32.48
C ILE A 245 -9.32 5.07 32.60
N VAL A 246 -9.37 3.84 33.08
CA VAL A 246 -8.20 2.95 33.17
C VAL A 246 -7.60 2.71 31.79
N PHE A 247 -8.43 2.42 30.81
CA PHE A 247 -8.00 2.26 29.42
C PHE A 247 -7.33 3.51 28.88
N PHE A 248 -7.92 4.67 29.13
CA PHE A 248 -7.36 5.96 28.70
C PHE A 248 -5.97 6.20 29.29
N PHE A 249 -5.78 5.94 30.58
CA PHE A 249 -4.48 6.09 31.23
C PHE A 249 -3.45 5.09 30.71
N ALA A 250 -3.86 3.85 30.41
CA ALA A 250 -2.96 2.86 29.79
C ALA A 250 -2.50 3.31 28.40
N VAL A 251 -3.41 3.82 27.58
CA VAL A 251 -3.10 4.39 26.25
C VAL A 251 -2.19 5.61 26.38
N LEU A 252 -2.45 6.48 27.34
CA LEU A 252 -1.61 7.65 27.61
C LEU A 252 -0.19 7.21 28.01
N GLY A 253 -0.07 6.19 28.86
CA GLY A 253 1.22 5.59 29.21
C GLY A 253 1.97 5.03 28.01
N PHE A 254 1.25 4.36 27.11
CA PHE A 254 1.83 3.88 25.83
C PHE A 254 2.37 5.04 25.00
N VAL A 255 1.56 6.06 24.75
CA VAL A 255 1.93 7.20 23.92
C VAL A 255 3.13 7.94 24.49
N CYS A 256 3.11 8.23 25.81
CA CYS A 256 4.21 8.91 26.47
C CYS A 256 5.50 8.10 26.40
N SER A 257 5.45 6.81 26.72
CA SER A 257 6.64 5.96 26.68
C SER A 257 7.17 5.77 25.26
N TYR A 258 6.30 5.70 24.27
CA TYR A 258 6.70 5.60 22.85
C TYR A 258 7.42 6.88 22.39
N ILE A 259 6.91 8.05 22.73
CA ILE A 259 7.51 9.34 22.37
C ILE A 259 8.88 9.51 23.06
N TYR A 260 8.96 9.25 24.37
CA TYR A 260 10.23 9.36 25.10
C TYR A 260 11.23 8.25 24.73
N GLY A 261 10.74 7.09 24.29
CA GLY A 261 11.57 5.99 23.79
C GLY A 261 12.37 6.32 22.55
N ASP A 262 11.99 7.34 21.79
CA ASP A 262 12.74 7.79 20.62
C ASP A 262 14.17 8.28 21.00
N ASN A 263 14.28 9.00 22.10
CA ASN A 263 15.58 9.45 22.61
C ASN A 263 16.50 8.27 22.98
N LEU A 264 15.93 7.24 23.63
CA LEU A 264 16.68 6.04 23.98
C LEU A 264 17.16 5.26 22.76
N VAL A 265 16.29 5.11 21.77
CA VAL A 265 16.63 4.44 20.50
C VAL A 265 17.72 5.21 19.77
N SER A 266 17.65 6.54 19.72
CA SER A 266 18.66 7.39 19.11
C SER A 266 20.02 7.25 19.81
N ILE A 267 20.05 7.19 21.13
CA ILE A 267 21.26 6.97 21.91
C ILE A 267 21.88 5.61 21.59
N ILE A 268 21.06 4.55 21.54
CA ILE A 268 21.54 3.20 21.23
C ILE A 268 22.08 3.13 19.80
N LYS A 269 21.40 3.74 18.83
CA LYS A 269 21.87 3.83 17.44
C LYS A 269 23.26 4.47 17.35
N THR A 270 23.42 5.59 18.03
CA THR A 270 24.66 6.36 17.99
C THR A 270 25.79 5.63 18.71
N SER A 271 25.53 5.04 19.87
CA SER A 271 26.53 4.33 20.68
C SER A 271 27.05 3.06 20.03
N LEU A 272 26.18 2.31 19.35
CA LEU A 272 26.54 1.03 18.72
C LEU A 272 26.84 1.16 17.23
N GLY A 273 26.65 2.34 16.64
CA GLY A 273 26.89 2.57 15.21
C GLY A 273 26.04 1.71 14.28
N ILE A 274 24.80 1.42 14.68
CA ILE A 274 23.89 0.56 13.94
C ILE A 274 23.42 1.28 12.69
N LYS A 275 23.74 0.71 11.51
CA LYS A 275 23.32 1.23 10.19
C LYS A 275 22.51 0.21 9.39
N ASP A 276 22.47 -1.06 9.83
CA ASP A 276 21.72 -2.12 9.19
C ASP A 276 20.20 -1.87 9.35
N SER A 277 19.46 -1.92 8.25
CA SER A 277 18.02 -1.72 8.25
C SER A 277 17.25 -2.75 9.10
N PHE A 278 17.74 -3.99 9.14
CA PHE A 278 17.15 -5.05 9.98
C PHE A 278 17.32 -4.74 11.46
N ALA A 279 18.52 -4.33 11.87
CA ALA A 279 18.80 -3.96 13.27
C ALA A 279 18.02 -2.72 13.69
N LEU A 280 17.87 -1.72 12.81
CA LEU A 280 17.03 -0.54 13.05
C LEU A 280 15.56 -0.91 13.21
N PHE A 281 15.05 -1.80 12.38
CA PHE A 281 13.71 -2.34 12.51
C PHE A 281 13.52 -3.06 13.84
N GLY A 282 14.49 -3.87 14.27
CA GLY A 282 14.49 -4.55 15.56
C GLY A 282 14.42 -3.58 16.73
N LEU A 283 15.14 -2.46 16.68
CA LEU A 283 15.09 -1.42 17.70
C LEU A 283 13.73 -0.74 17.76
N GLU A 284 13.13 -0.42 16.63
CA GLU A 284 11.79 0.16 16.57
C GLU A 284 10.72 -0.82 17.07
N ALA A 285 10.86 -2.10 16.75
CA ALA A 285 9.98 -3.15 17.27
C ALA A 285 10.09 -3.28 18.79
N LEU A 286 11.31 -3.24 19.33
CA LEU A 286 11.53 -3.26 20.79
C LEU A 286 10.96 -2.00 21.47
N ARG A 287 11.09 -0.85 20.87
CA ARG A 287 10.46 0.40 21.34
C ARG A 287 8.94 0.24 21.44
N PHE A 288 8.32 -0.29 20.41
CA PHE A 288 6.87 -0.52 20.36
C PHE A 288 6.43 -1.53 21.41
N ILE A 289 7.09 -2.69 21.48
CA ILE A 289 6.79 -3.75 22.45
C ILE A 289 7.00 -3.26 23.88
N GLY A 290 8.08 -2.52 24.14
CA GLY A 290 8.36 -1.94 25.44
C GLY A 290 7.30 -0.93 25.88
N SER A 291 6.82 -0.10 24.96
CA SER A 291 5.72 0.83 25.21
C SER A 291 4.42 0.10 25.54
N GLY A 292 4.13 -0.99 24.82
CA GLY A 292 2.99 -1.86 25.11
C GLY A 292 3.10 -2.52 26.48
N ALA A 293 4.28 -2.98 26.87
CA ALA A 293 4.55 -3.55 28.19
C ALA A 293 4.33 -2.53 29.31
N ILE A 294 4.75 -1.29 29.11
CA ILE A 294 4.52 -0.18 30.07
C ILE A 294 3.02 0.11 30.21
N ALA A 295 2.30 0.13 29.10
CA ALA A 295 0.84 0.31 29.13
C ALA A 295 0.13 -0.80 29.90
N LEU A 296 0.51 -2.06 29.68
CA LEU A 296 -0.02 -3.23 30.40
C LEU A 296 0.33 -3.16 31.88
N LEU A 297 1.55 -2.78 32.22
CA LEU A 297 1.98 -2.64 33.60
C LEU A 297 1.19 -1.56 34.34
N LEU A 298 1.02 -0.39 33.71
CA LEU A 298 0.25 0.71 34.26
C LEU A 298 -1.22 0.32 34.45
N GLY A 299 -1.82 -0.32 33.48
CA GLY A 299 -3.20 -0.84 33.58
C GLY A 299 -3.34 -1.86 34.71
N SER A 300 -2.39 -2.78 34.85
CA SER A 300 -2.37 -3.79 35.92
C SER A 300 -2.25 -3.16 37.31
N VAL A 301 -1.41 -2.15 37.45
CA VAL A 301 -1.24 -1.41 38.71
C VAL A 301 -2.54 -0.69 39.10
N LEU A 302 -3.17 -0.02 38.12
CA LEU A 302 -4.44 0.69 38.37
C LEU A 302 -5.56 -0.28 38.77
N VAL A 303 -5.62 -1.45 38.16
CA VAL A 303 -6.59 -2.51 38.52
C VAL A 303 -6.34 -3.01 39.96
N LYS A 304 -5.08 -3.25 40.33
CA LYS A 304 -4.71 -3.66 41.71
C LYS A 304 -5.02 -2.60 42.75
N MET A 305 -4.92 -1.33 42.40
CA MET A 305 -5.26 -0.22 43.26
C MET A 305 -6.77 0.00 43.45
N GLY A 306 -7.60 -0.81 42.77
CA GLY A 306 -9.05 -0.69 42.88
C GLY A 306 -9.67 0.42 42.03
N ALA A 307 -8.93 0.94 41.03
CA ALA A 307 -9.45 1.98 40.13
C ALA A 307 -10.61 1.46 39.24
N VAL A 308 -10.70 0.16 39.05
CA VAL A 308 -11.78 -0.51 38.31
C VAL A 308 -12.09 -1.86 38.98
N ASN A 309 -13.31 -2.39 38.79
CA ASN A 309 -13.71 -3.70 39.24
C ASN A 309 -12.76 -4.76 38.63
N LYS A 310 -12.10 -5.56 39.47
CA LYS A 310 -11.12 -6.57 39.04
C LYS A 310 -11.72 -7.63 38.12
N GLN A 311 -12.93 -8.09 38.44
CA GLN A 311 -13.63 -9.09 37.62
C GLN A 311 -13.98 -8.52 36.26
N MET A 312 -14.44 -7.28 36.20
CA MET A 312 -14.78 -6.60 34.96
C MET A 312 -13.54 -6.39 34.07
N ALA A 313 -12.42 -5.95 34.65
CA ALA A 313 -11.16 -5.79 33.93
C ALA A 313 -10.66 -7.12 33.37
N TYR A 314 -10.72 -8.19 34.17
CA TYR A 314 -10.36 -9.53 33.73
C TYR A 314 -11.23 -9.99 32.54
N GLU A 315 -12.55 -9.87 32.65
CA GLU A 315 -13.48 -10.29 31.58
C GLU A 315 -13.34 -9.45 30.32
N THR A 316 -12.91 -8.20 30.43
CA THR A 316 -12.74 -7.32 29.28
C THR A 316 -11.45 -7.59 28.52
N TRP A 317 -10.32 -7.72 29.21
CA TRP A 317 -9.01 -7.77 28.58
C TRP A 317 -8.34 -9.15 28.59
N VAL A 318 -8.50 -9.93 29.62
CA VAL A 318 -7.81 -11.21 29.78
C VAL A 318 -8.66 -12.38 29.34
N ASN A 319 -9.93 -12.40 29.68
CA ASN A 319 -10.82 -13.52 29.41
C ASN A 319 -11.02 -13.82 27.91
N PRO A 320 -11.08 -12.84 27.00
CA PRO A 320 -11.18 -13.16 25.57
C PRO A 320 -10.03 -14.01 25.06
N ILE A 321 -8.81 -13.73 25.51
CA ILE A 321 -7.62 -14.52 25.15
C ILE A 321 -7.65 -15.88 25.86
N ALA A 322 -7.94 -15.88 27.16
CA ALA A 322 -8.03 -17.09 27.95
C ALA A 322 -9.14 -18.05 27.46
N ASP A 323 -10.27 -17.50 27.01
CA ASP A 323 -11.38 -18.28 26.43
C ASP A 323 -10.94 -19.04 25.18
N PHE A 324 -10.22 -18.41 24.29
CA PHE A 324 -9.69 -19.04 23.08
C PHE A 324 -8.79 -20.24 23.43
N PHE A 325 -7.84 -20.04 24.36
CA PHE A 325 -6.95 -21.11 24.80
C PHE A 325 -7.68 -22.22 25.56
N ARG A 326 -8.72 -21.89 26.32
CA ARG A 326 -9.54 -22.94 27.02
C ARG A 326 -10.37 -23.76 26.05
N ARG A 327 -10.96 -23.15 25.03
CA ARG A 327 -11.81 -23.85 24.06
C ARG A 327 -11.03 -24.86 23.20
N TYR A 328 -9.82 -24.49 22.80
CA TYR A 328 -9.02 -25.31 21.89
C TYR A 328 -7.85 -26.05 22.54
N GLY A 329 -7.49 -25.70 23.76
CA GLY A 329 -6.28 -26.18 24.41
C GLY A 329 -5.04 -25.43 23.91
N VAL A 330 -3.96 -25.44 24.69
CA VAL A 330 -2.76 -24.64 24.39
C VAL A 330 -2.11 -25.03 23.05
N LYS A 331 -1.97 -26.34 22.80
CA LYS A 331 -1.33 -26.84 21.56
C LYS A 331 -2.11 -26.43 20.31
N LEU A 332 -3.40 -26.73 20.26
CA LEU A 332 -4.24 -26.42 19.12
C LEU A 332 -4.39 -24.90 18.94
N ALA A 333 -4.55 -24.15 20.02
CA ALA A 333 -4.66 -22.71 19.97
C ALA A 333 -3.40 -22.06 19.37
N LEU A 334 -2.20 -22.50 19.77
CA LEU A 334 -0.95 -22.00 19.20
C LEU A 334 -0.81 -22.35 17.72
N VAL A 335 -1.20 -23.56 17.32
CA VAL A 335 -1.17 -23.97 15.91
C VAL A 335 -2.17 -23.15 15.08
N LEU A 336 -3.35 -22.88 15.62
CA LEU A 336 -4.34 -22.01 14.98
C LEU A 336 -3.80 -20.59 14.78
N LEU A 337 -3.17 -20.02 15.81
CA LEU A 337 -2.56 -18.69 15.70
C LEU A 337 -1.44 -18.65 14.67
N LEU A 338 -0.64 -19.71 14.59
CA LEU A 338 0.41 -19.84 13.57
C LEU A 338 -0.21 -19.87 12.17
N LEU A 339 -1.26 -20.64 11.95
CA LEU A 339 -1.97 -20.65 10.66
C LEU A 339 -2.55 -19.26 10.32
N ILE A 340 -3.17 -18.59 11.28
CA ILE A 340 -3.74 -17.26 11.09
C ILE A 340 -2.69 -16.26 10.67
N GLY A 341 -1.51 -16.28 11.30
CA GLY A 341 -0.43 -15.37 10.98
C GLY A 341 0.23 -15.62 9.63
N PHE A 342 0.28 -16.85 9.17
CA PHE A 342 1.06 -17.23 7.99
C PHE A 342 0.25 -17.69 6.78
N TYR A 343 -1.06 -17.83 6.89
CA TYR A 343 -1.88 -18.38 5.78
C TYR A 343 -1.72 -17.62 4.46
N ARG A 344 -1.72 -16.29 4.52
CA ARG A 344 -1.65 -15.43 3.34
C ARG A 344 -0.26 -14.86 3.08
N ILE A 345 0.77 -15.46 3.69
CA ILE A 345 2.13 -14.92 3.61
C ILE A 345 2.65 -14.81 2.16
N SER A 346 2.37 -15.80 1.33
CA SER A 346 2.92 -15.83 -0.03
C SER A 346 2.33 -14.72 -0.92
N ASP A 347 1.01 -14.51 -0.89
CA ASP A 347 0.38 -13.48 -1.73
C ASP A 347 0.60 -12.06 -1.20
N ILE A 348 0.67 -11.87 0.12
CA ILE A 348 0.94 -10.54 0.69
C ILE A 348 2.38 -10.12 0.45
N ILE A 349 3.35 -11.01 0.64
CA ILE A 349 4.77 -10.70 0.38
C ILE A 349 4.98 -10.35 -1.09
N SER A 350 4.43 -11.12 -2.02
CA SER A 350 4.51 -10.80 -3.44
C SER A 350 3.78 -9.50 -3.79
N GLY A 351 2.66 -9.22 -3.14
CA GLY A 351 1.85 -8.02 -3.36
C GLY A 351 2.51 -6.72 -2.92
N VAL A 352 3.38 -6.76 -1.92
CA VAL A 352 4.06 -5.56 -1.40
C VAL A 352 4.90 -4.88 -2.49
N ILE A 353 5.57 -5.67 -3.32
CA ILE A 353 6.47 -5.13 -4.35
C ILE A 353 5.82 -5.01 -5.73
N SER A 354 4.55 -5.37 -5.87
CA SER A 354 3.91 -5.52 -7.18
C SER A 354 3.90 -4.24 -8.01
N ASN A 355 3.62 -3.08 -7.42
CA ASN A 355 3.63 -1.80 -8.15
C ASN A 355 5.01 -1.44 -8.68
N VAL A 356 6.04 -1.63 -7.88
CA VAL A 356 7.44 -1.42 -8.30
C VAL A 356 7.79 -2.38 -9.42
N PHE A 357 7.37 -3.63 -9.30
CA PHE A 357 7.57 -4.66 -10.31
C PHE A 357 6.97 -4.28 -11.65
N TYR A 358 5.71 -3.83 -11.69
CA TYR A 358 5.07 -3.42 -12.95
C TYR A 358 5.75 -2.21 -13.57
N GLN A 359 6.21 -1.26 -12.77
CA GLN A 359 6.97 -0.10 -13.25
C GLN A 359 8.34 -0.52 -13.80
N ASP A 360 9.01 -1.47 -13.16
CA ASP A 360 10.29 -2.00 -13.63
C ASP A 360 10.15 -2.75 -14.96
N LEU A 361 8.99 -3.28 -15.26
CA LEU A 361 8.66 -3.89 -16.55
C LEU A 361 8.18 -2.87 -17.59
N ASN A 362 8.33 -1.57 -17.32
CA ASN A 362 8.06 -0.47 -18.25
C ASN A 362 6.58 -0.28 -18.62
N PHE A 363 5.66 -0.86 -17.86
CA PHE A 363 4.24 -0.59 -18.06
C PHE A 363 3.90 0.85 -17.64
N THR A 364 3.03 1.49 -18.41
CA THR A 364 2.58 2.85 -18.10
C THR A 364 1.69 2.88 -16.86
N LYS A 365 1.60 4.03 -16.20
CA LYS A 365 0.72 4.20 -15.04
C LYS A 365 -0.74 3.91 -15.38
N GLU A 366 -1.18 4.27 -16.60
CA GLU A 366 -2.52 3.99 -17.10
C GLU A 366 -2.77 2.49 -17.26
N GLN A 367 -1.82 1.74 -17.82
CA GLN A 367 -1.91 0.28 -17.96
C GLN A 367 -1.96 -0.40 -16.61
N ILE A 368 -1.10 0.01 -15.67
CA ILE A 368 -1.08 -0.53 -14.31
C ILE A 368 -2.41 -0.23 -13.61
N ALA A 369 -2.90 1.01 -13.70
CA ALA A 369 -4.17 1.40 -13.09
C ALA A 369 -5.35 0.60 -13.66
N GLU A 370 -5.42 0.45 -14.96
CA GLU A 370 -6.46 -0.36 -15.61
C GLU A 370 -6.38 -1.82 -15.18
N ALA A 371 -5.19 -2.43 -15.25
CA ALA A 371 -5.01 -3.83 -14.92
C ALA A 371 -5.30 -4.11 -13.44
N VAL A 372 -4.77 -3.30 -12.53
CA VAL A 372 -4.86 -3.53 -11.08
C VAL A 372 -6.20 -3.04 -10.52
N LYS A 373 -6.60 -1.82 -10.87
CA LYS A 373 -7.79 -1.19 -10.26
C LYS A 373 -9.11 -1.59 -10.90
N VAL A 374 -9.11 -1.95 -12.17
CA VAL A 374 -10.32 -2.38 -12.88
C VAL A 374 -10.38 -3.90 -12.94
N TYR A 375 -9.47 -4.53 -13.66
CA TYR A 375 -9.48 -5.99 -13.82
C TYR A 375 -9.18 -6.71 -12.51
N GLY A 376 -8.20 -6.25 -11.75
CA GLY A 376 -7.84 -6.84 -10.46
C GLY A 376 -9.01 -6.82 -9.47
N VAL A 377 -9.70 -5.70 -9.35
CA VAL A 377 -10.85 -5.57 -8.46
C VAL A 377 -12.00 -6.46 -8.90
N ILE A 378 -12.36 -6.43 -10.19
CA ILE A 378 -13.46 -7.25 -10.73
C ILE A 378 -13.18 -8.74 -10.49
N PHE A 379 -11.99 -9.22 -10.81
CA PHE A 379 -11.65 -10.64 -10.65
C PHE A 379 -11.40 -11.04 -9.20
N SER A 380 -10.98 -10.14 -8.34
CA SER A 380 -10.96 -10.38 -6.89
C SER A 380 -12.39 -10.60 -6.35
N LEU A 381 -13.36 -9.82 -6.79
CA LEU A 381 -14.77 -10.00 -6.44
C LEU A 381 -15.31 -11.32 -6.98
N ILE A 382 -15.02 -11.66 -8.24
CA ILE A 382 -15.42 -12.94 -8.84
C ILE A 382 -14.80 -14.10 -8.05
N GLY A 383 -13.54 -14.00 -7.65
CA GLY A 383 -12.87 -14.98 -6.80
C GLY A 383 -13.55 -15.16 -5.46
N GLY A 384 -13.96 -14.06 -4.82
CA GLY A 384 -14.74 -14.07 -3.59
C GLY A 384 -16.09 -14.76 -3.76
N PHE A 385 -16.81 -14.48 -4.84
CA PHE A 385 -18.08 -15.15 -5.16
C PHE A 385 -17.88 -16.64 -5.42
N LEU A 386 -16.83 -17.03 -6.16
CA LEU A 386 -16.50 -18.44 -6.37
C LEU A 386 -16.17 -19.12 -5.04
N GLY A 387 -15.43 -18.47 -4.17
CA GLY A 387 -15.18 -18.97 -2.81
C GLY A 387 -16.46 -19.17 -2.03
N GLY A 388 -17.39 -18.24 -2.10
CA GLY A 388 -18.70 -18.34 -1.49
C GLY A 388 -19.54 -19.51 -2.04
N LEU A 389 -19.53 -19.70 -3.35
CA LEU A 389 -20.21 -20.82 -4.00
C LEU A 389 -19.62 -22.16 -3.58
N LEU A 390 -18.29 -22.28 -3.60
CA LEU A 390 -17.59 -23.50 -3.21
C LEU A 390 -17.77 -23.81 -1.73
N ALA A 391 -17.88 -22.81 -0.87
CA ALA A 391 -18.14 -23.00 0.56
C ALA A 391 -19.49 -23.67 0.85
N GLN A 392 -20.46 -23.53 -0.06
CA GLN A 392 -21.75 -24.21 0.05
C GLN A 392 -21.67 -25.71 -0.29
N ARG A 393 -20.59 -26.12 -0.97
CA ARG A 393 -20.41 -27.48 -1.47
C ARG A 393 -19.20 -28.21 -0.88
N MET A 394 -18.28 -27.49 -0.28
CA MET A 394 -17.02 -28.02 0.26
C MET A 394 -16.90 -27.71 1.75
N ASN A 395 -16.18 -28.57 2.47
CA ASN A 395 -15.72 -28.26 3.80
C ASN A 395 -14.79 -27.03 3.78
N ILE A 396 -14.89 -26.19 4.81
CA ILE A 396 -14.08 -24.96 4.91
C ILE A 396 -12.56 -25.26 4.88
N MET A 397 -12.11 -26.34 5.50
CA MET A 397 -10.69 -26.71 5.52
C MET A 397 -10.20 -27.14 4.12
N LYS A 398 -11.02 -27.85 3.36
CA LYS A 398 -10.71 -28.20 1.96
C LYS A 398 -10.65 -26.95 1.09
N LEU A 399 -11.58 -26.02 1.30
CA LEU A 399 -11.59 -24.75 0.57
C LEU A 399 -10.37 -23.90 0.92
N MET A 400 -9.96 -23.86 2.18
CA MET A 400 -8.73 -23.20 2.60
C MET A 400 -7.48 -23.82 1.96
N PHE A 401 -7.43 -25.14 1.87
CA PHE A 401 -6.33 -25.83 1.19
C PHE A 401 -6.27 -25.45 -0.30
N VAL A 402 -7.40 -25.48 -0.99
CA VAL A 402 -7.48 -25.06 -2.40
C VAL A 402 -7.07 -23.59 -2.53
N GLY A 403 -7.54 -22.72 -1.66
CA GLY A 403 -7.16 -21.31 -1.66
C GLY A 403 -5.67 -21.09 -1.45
N ALA A 404 -5.06 -21.83 -0.54
CA ALA A 404 -3.61 -21.76 -0.29
C ALA A 404 -2.80 -22.25 -1.48
N VAL A 405 -3.21 -23.35 -2.13
CA VAL A 405 -2.55 -23.84 -3.35
C VAL A 405 -2.63 -22.80 -4.46
N LEU A 406 -3.80 -22.25 -4.72
CA LEU A 406 -3.99 -21.26 -5.76
C LEU A 406 -3.23 -19.96 -5.48
N ALA A 407 -3.30 -19.45 -4.25
CA ALA A 407 -2.63 -18.22 -3.86
C ALA A 407 -1.09 -18.32 -4.00
N SER A 408 -0.53 -19.49 -3.71
CA SER A 408 0.90 -19.74 -3.87
C SER A 408 1.27 -19.98 -5.34
N ALA A 409 0.51 -20.83 -6.04
CA ALA A 409 0.82 -21.24 -7.42
C ALA A 409 0.69 -20.07 -8.41
N THR A 410 -0.22 -19.13 -8.19
CA THR A 410 -0.40 -17.96 -9.07
C THR A 410 0.80 -17.03 -9.09
N ASN A 411 1.65 -17.06 -8.08
CA ASN A 411 2.90 -16.29 -8.10
C ASN A 411 3.85 -16.74 -9.24
N LEU A 412 3.75 -17.99 -9.68
CA LEU A 412 4.53 -18.50 -10.81
C LEU A 412 4.17 -17.80 -12.13
N VAL A 413 2.95 -17.30 -12.28
CA VAL A 413 2.51 -16.59 -13.49
C VAL A 413 3.29 -15.29 -13.68
N PHE A 414 3.70 -14.65 -12.60
CA PHE A 414 4.55 -13.45 -12.66
C PHE A 414 5.95 -13.77 -13.21
N ILE A 415 6.46 -14.97 -13.00
CA ILE A 415 7.71 -15.42 -13.64
C ILE A 415 7.55 -15.45 -15.15
N GLY A 416 6.41 -15.94 -15.66
CA GLY A 416 6.07 -15.89 -17.07
C GLY A 416 6.01 -14.47 -17.63
N LEU A 417 5.48 -13.54 -16.84
CA LEU A 417 5.43 -12.12 -17.19
C LEU A 417 6.85 -11.52 -17.34
N VAL A 418 7.75 -11.79 -16.41
CA VAL A 418 9.15 -11.32 -16.47
C VAL A 418 9.85 -11.85 -17.71
N LYS A 419 9.58 -13.10 -18.10
CA LYS A 419 10.18 -13.75 -19.27
C LYS A 419 9.41 -13.50 -20.57
N SER A 420 8.33 -12.74 -20.52
CA SER A 420 7.52 -12.43 -21.71
C SER A 420 8.22 -11.41 -22.61
N GLY A 421 7.77 -11.36 -23.85
CA GLY A 421 8.35 -10.48 -24.86
C GLY A 421 9.66 -11.06 -25.44
N HIS A 422 10.41 -10.19 -26.11
CA HIS A 422 11.69 -10.57 -26.69
C HIS A 422 12.76 -10.73 -25.63
N SER A 423 13.70 -11.66 -25.82
CA SER A 423 14.87 -11.79 -24.97
C SER A 423 15.92 -10.71 -25.30
N LEU A 424 16.62 -10.23 -24.27
CA LEU A 424 17.63 -9.19 -24.41
C LEU A 424 19.00 -9.81 -24.76
N GLY A 425 19.69 -9.17 -25.71
CA GLY A 425 21.09 -9.47 -26.01
C GLY A 425 22.05 -8.68 -25.13
N ASP A 426 23.33 -8.76 -25.45
CA ASP A 426 24.36 -8.02 -24.72
C ASP A 426 24.26 -6.51 -24.95
N VAL A 427 24.67 -5.75 -23.94
CA VAL A 427 24.86 -4.31 -24.03
C VAL A 427 26.34 -4.03 -24.25
N VAL A 428 26.65 -3.35 -25.36
CA VAL A 428 28.02 -2.97 -25.70
C VAL A 428 28.18 -1.49 -25.52
N VAL A 429 29.09 -1.09 -24.62
CA VAL A 429 29.46 0.31 -24.40
C VAL A 429 30.77 0.58 -25.10
N GLN A 430 30.76 1.47 -26.08
CA GLN A 430 31.97 1.85 -26.83
C GLN A 430 32.42 3.24 -26.43
N VAL A 431 33.69 3.35 -26.05
CA VAL A 431 34.36 4.60 -25.73
C VAL A 431 35.60 4.68 -26.60
N GLY A 432 35.57 5.53 -27.61
CA GLY A 432 36.65 5.58 -28.63
C GLY A 432 36.78 4.25 -29.37
N SER A 433 37.92 3.62 -29.28
CA SER A 433 38.19 2.28 -29.87
C SER A 433 37.96 1.11 -28.91
N GLU A 434 37.73 1.40 -27.61
CA GLU A 434 37.54 0.38 -26.58
C GLU A 434 36.06 -0.01 -26.44
N GLN A 435 35.81 -1.30 -26.24
CA GLN A 435 34.46 -1.83 -26.04
C GLN A 435 34.36 -2.55 -24.70
N TYR A 436 33.22 -2.34 -24.03
CA TYR A 436 32.89 -2.97 -22.76
C TYR A 436 31.52 -3.63 -22.90
N VAL A 437 31.44 -4.90 -22.51
CA VAL A 437 30.21 -5.71 -22.68
C VAL A 437 29.60 -5.97 -21.32
N ALA A 438 28.29 -5.80 -21.23
CA ALA A 438 27.50 -6.15 -20.06
C ALA A 438 26.29 -6.98 -20.48
N GLN A 439 25.82 -7.86 -19.58
CA GLN A 439 24.58 -8.58 -19.77
C GLN A 439 23.49 -7.90 -18.92
N PRO A 440 22.36 -7.51 -19.53
CA PRO A 440 21.24 -6.97 -18.77
C PRO A 440 20.58 -8.07 -17.93
N ASP A 441 20.08 -7.69 -16.75
CA ASP A 441 19.30 -8.57 -15.91
C ASP A 441 17.85 -8.74 -16.44
N GLU A 442 16.99 -9.39 -15.66
CA GLU A 442 15.60 -9.69 -16.06
C GLU A 442 14.77 -8.44 -16.35
N VAL A 443 15.08 -7.33 -15.67
CA VAL A 443 14.39 -6.04 -15.89
C VAL A 443 15.17 -5.09 -16.79
N GLY A 444 16.27 -5.56 -17.38
CA GLY A 444 17.08 -4.81 -18.32
C GLY A 444 18.19 -3.95 -17.70
N GLN A 445 18.42 -4.00 -16.40
CA GLN A 445 19.48 -3.25 -15.74
C GLN A 445 20.85 -3.82 -16.08
N TRP A 446 21.81 -2.95 -16.34
CA TRP A 446 23.18 -3.32 -16.68
C TRP A 446 24.20 -2.33 -16.09
N THR A 447 25.41 -2.79 -15.89
CA THR A 447 26.52 -2.00 -15.34
C THR A 447 27.82 -2.40 -16.01
N VAL A 448 28.66 -1.42 -16.37
CA VAL A 448 30.04 -1.64 -16.82
C VAL A 448 30.98 -0.76 -16.05
N GLN A 449 32.24 -1.23 -15.91
CA GLN A 449 33.33 -0.45 -15.33
C GLN A 449 34.23 0.01 -16.46
N VAL A 450 34.41 1.32 -16.61
CA VAL A 450 35.26 1.93 -17.64
C VAL A 450 36.36 2.74 -16.95
N PRO A 451 37.64 2.53 -17.30
CA PRO A 451 38.70 3.34 -16.72
C PRO A 451 38.53 4.83 -17.04
N SER A 452 38.72 5.68 -16.04
CA SER A 452 38.61 7.13 -16.21
C SER A 452 39.58 7.69 -17.23
N GLN A 453 40.72 7.07 -17.41
CA GLN A 453 41.72 7.46 -18.42
C GLN A 453 41.16 7.30 -19.83
N VAL A 454 40.40 6.27 -20.10
CA VAL A 454 39.75 6.04 -21.40
C VAL A 454 38.64 7.07 -21.62
N LEU A 455 37.83 7.35 -20.59
CA LEU A 455 36.76 8.37 -20.66
C LEU A 455 37.31 9.78 -20.84
N ALA A 456 38.49 10.09 -20.23
CA ALA A 456 39.07 11.42 -20.34
C ALA A 456 39.56 11.76 -21.76
N GLN A 457 39.71 10.77 -22.64
CA GLN A 457 40.15 10.96 -24.02
C GLN A 457 39.00 11.16 -25.00
N ASP A 458 37.76 11.03 -24.55
CA ASP A 458 36.56 11.17 -25.39
C ASP A 458 35.55 12.09 -24.71
N HIS A 459 34.45 12.40 -25.40
CA HIS A 459 33.37 13.30 -24.90
C HIS A 459 32.03 12.63 -24.88
N GLN A 460 31.90 11.43 -25.43
CA GLN A 460 30.64 10.69 -25.48
C GLN A 460 30.91 9.19 -25.50
N ILE A 461 29.95 8.45 -24.96
CA ILE A 461 29.89 7.00 -25.09
C ILE A 461 28.81 6.60 -26.09
N ASN A 462 29.00 5.47 -26.75
CA ASN A 462 28.00 4.85 -27.62
C ASN A 462 27.56 3.53 -26.99
N VAL A 463 26.26 3.39 -26.76
CA VAL A 463 25.67 2.17 -26.16
C VAL A 463 24.84 1.47 -27.23
N HIS A 464 25.20 0.24 -27.51
CA HIS A 464 24.51 -0.61 -28.48
C HIS A 464 23.88 -1.83 -27.79
N THR A 465 22.64 -2.13 -28.13
CA THR A 465 21.93 -3.33 -27.67
C THR A 465 21.02 -3.86 -28.77
N TYR A 466 20.59 -5.11 -28.61
CA TYR A 466 19.74 -5.81 -29.58
C TYR A 466 18.89 -6.83 -28.86
N TYR A 467 17.84 -7.30 -29.54
CA TYR A 467 17.09 -8.47 -29.07
C TYR A 467 17.82 -9.74 -29.48
N ALA A 468 18.02 -10.66 -28.53
CA ALA A 468 18.74 -11.91 -28.78
C ALA A 468 17.98 -12.84 -29.72
N ASP A 469 16.65 -12.81 -29.70
CA ASP A 469 15.76 -13.59 -30.54
C ASP A 469 15.39 -12.89 -31.87
N ASP A 470 15.63 -11.61 -32.00
CA ASP A 470 15.42 -10.82 -33.21
C ASP A 470 16.55 -9.80 -33.37
N LYS A 471 17.65 -10.23 -33.93
CA LYS A 471 18.86 -9.42 -34.14
C LYS A 471 18.67 -8.27 -35.10
N SER A 472 17.56 -8.25 -35.86
CA SER A 472 17.24 -7.12 -36.74
C SER A 472 16.80 -5.86 -35.94
N THR A 473 16.32 -6.04 -34.74
CA THR A 473 15.94 -4.93 -33.84
C THR A 473 17.15 -4.56 -32.98
N GLN A 474 17.75 -3.42 -33.28
CA GLN A 474 18.93 -2.90 -32.61
C GLN A 474 18.71 -1.47 -32.18
N ARG A 475 19.44 -1.04 -31.16
CA ARG A 475 19.37 0.33 -30.65
C ARG A 475 20.76 0.85 -30.36
N ASP A 476 21.07 2.02 -30.89
CA ASP A 476 22.29 2.77 -30.63
C ASP A 476 21.94 4.11 -29.98
N ILE A 477 22.53 4.36 -28.82
CA ILE A 477 22.34 5.62 -28.07
C ILE A 477 23.70 6.22 -27.80
N GLN A 478 23.82 7.52 -28.03
CA GLN A 478 25.00 8.30 -27.70
C GLN A 478 24.71 9.15 -26.46
N LEU A 479 25.57 9.05 -25.46
CA LEU A 479 25.47 9.85 -24.24
C LEU A 479 26.73 10.71 -24.10
N PRO A 480 26.62 12.05 -24.14
CA PRO A 480 27.73 12.95 -23.85
C PRO A 480 27.97 13.02 -22.35
N TYR A 481 29.19 13.32 -21.97
CA TYR A 481 29.60 13.57 -20.59
C TYR A 481 30.62 14.70 -20.54
N LEU A 482 30.76 15.30 -19.35
CA LEU A 482 31.73 16.38 -19.12
C LEU A 482 32.99 15.83 -18.49
N ILE A 483 34.12 16.41 -18.89
CA ILE A 483 35.41 16.22 -18.22
C ILE A 483 35.57 17.37 -17.23
N GLU A 484 35.94 17.08 -15.99
CA GLU A 484 36.04 18.08 -14.95
C GLU A 484 37.13 19.10 -15.29
N GLN A 485 36.74 20.35 -15.35
CA GLN A 485 37.59 21.51 -15.57
C GLN A 485 37.33 22.55 -14.49
N ASN A 486 38.30 23.40 -14.24
CA ASN A 486 38.18 24.50 -13.27
C ASN A 486 37.24 25.64 -13.73
N GLN A 487 36.81 25.60 -14.97
CA GLN A 487 35.87 26.60 -15.52
C GLN A 487 34.44 26.08 -15.51
N PRO A 488 33.45 26.94 -15.26
CA PRO A 488 32.04 26.55 -15.32
C PRO A 488 31.62 26.10 -16.73
N GLN A 489 30.94 24.93 -16.75
CA GLN A 489 30.40 24.35 -17.99
C GLN A 489 28.97 23.86 -17.76
N ILE A 490 28.16 23.92 -18.83
CA ILE A 490 26.80 23.39 -18.86
C ILE A 490 26.59 22.58 -20.14
N HIS A 491 25.89 21.45 -20.04
CA HIS A 491 25.39 20.77 -21.24
C HIS A 491 24.00 20.16 -20.99
N LEU A 492 23.27 19.96 -22.08
CA LEU A 492 22.00 19.23 -22.10
C LEU A 492 22.25 17.77 -22.48
N LEU A 493 21.61 16.88 -21.75
CA LEU A 493 21.58 15.46 -22.11
C LEU A 493 20.56 15.21 -23.23
N PRO A 494 20.66 14.07 -23.96
CA PRO A 494 19.71 13.76 -25.02
C PRO A 494 18.26 13.81 -24.54
N ILE A 495 17.41 14.47 -25.33
CA ILE A 495 15.97 14.58 -25.05
C ILE A 495 15.33 13.26 -25.40
N THR A 496 14.57 12.68 -24.47
CA THR A 496 13.95 11.34 -24.64
C THR A 496 14.96 10.25 -25.03
N SER A 497 16.18 10.33 -24.54
CA SER A 497 17.31 9.42 -24.78
C SER A 497 17.96 9.46 -26.17
N ASP A 498 17.27 9.90 -27.20
CA ASP A 498 17.77 9.85 -28.61
C ASP A 498 17.54 11.12 -29.42
N ASP A 499 17.08 12.20 -28.79
CA ASP A 499 16.69 13.46 -29.42
C ASP A 499 15.53 13.33 -30.42
N HIS A 500 14.76 12.26 -30.35
CA HIS A 500 13.56 12.04 -31.15
C HIS A 500 12.35 11.91 -30.23
N ILE A 501 11.30 12.66 -30.53
CA ILE A 501 10.04 12.61 -29.78
C ILE A 501 9.00 11.92 -30.63
N SER A 502 8.50 10.76 -30.17
CA SER A 502 7.42 10.03 -30.83
C SER A 502 6.06 10.66 -30.54
N ALA A 503 5.05 10.32 -31.35
CA ALA A 503 3.67 10.77 -31.10
C ALA A 503 3.14 10.32 -29.72
N LYS A 504 3.58 9.15 -29.24
CA LYS A 504 3.23 8.63 -27.92
C LYS A 504 3.88 9.46 -26.80
N GLU A 505 5.16 9.78 -26.94
CA GLU A 505 5.90 10.59 -25.97
C GLU A 505 5.38 12.03 -25.91
N ALA A 506 4.93 12.59 -27.04
CA ALA A 506 4.36 13.92 -27.11
C ALA A 506 3.05 14.08 -26.30
N LYS A 507 2.41 12.99 -25.92
CA LYS A 507 1.21 13.00 -25.07
C LYS A 507 1.52 13.10 -23.58
N GLN A 508 2.80 12.98 -23.20
CA GLN A 508 3.26 12.95 -21.82
C GLN A 508 4.12 14.18 -21.51
N SER A 509 4.33 14.42 -20.21
CA SER A 509 5.34 15.38 -19.76
C SER A 509 6.73 14.80 -19.96
N ILE A 510 7.62 15.55 -20.59
CA ILE A 510 8.99 15.12 -20.87
C ILE A 510 9.95 15.83 -19.92
N VAL A 511 10.77 15.07 -19.22
CA VAL A 511 11.79 15.61 -18.34
C VAL A 511 13.06 15.88 -19.16
N VAL A 512 13.44 17.14 -19.26
CA VAL A 512 14.69 17.58 -19.89
C VAL A 512 15.76 17.70 -18.82
N LYS A 513 16.88 17.01 -19.02
CA LYS A 513 18.00 16.94 -18.06
C LYS A 513 19.28 17.51 -18.65
N GLY A 514 20.14 18.00 -17.79
CA GLY A 514 21.46 18.45 -18.15
C GLY A 514 22.38 18.44 -16.95
N GLN A 515 23.65 18.79 -17.17
CA GLN A 515 24.69 18.78 -16.14
C GLN A 515 25.42 20.11 -16.09
N LEU A 516 25.86 20.45 -14.87
CA LEU A 516 26.72 21.59 -14.57
C LEU A 516 28.02 21.08 -13.97
N THR A 517 29.13 21.68 -14.34
CA THR A 517 30.44 21.47 -13.71
C THR A 517 31.16 22.79 -13.48
N GLY A 518 32.06 22.81 -12.50
CA GLY A 518 32.83 24.01 -12.16
C GLY A 518 32.09 25.05 -11.34
N ILE A 519 30.84 24.79 -10.96
CA ILE A 519 30.00 25.65 -10.12
C ILE A 519 29.25 24.82 -9.06
N THR A 520 28.96 25.45 -7.92
CA THR A 520 28.13 24.87 -6.87
C THR A 520 26.71 25.44 -6.95
N VAL A 521 25.74 24.74 -6.39
CA VAL A 521 24.34 25.16 -6.35
C VAL A 521 24.17 26.52 -5.67
N ASP A 522 25.02 26.80 -4.67
CA ASP A 522 24.99 28.06 -3.92
C ASP A 522 25.37 29.30 -4.77
N GLN A 523 26.06 29.09 -5.86
CA GLN A 523 26.45 30.17 -6.80
C GLN A 523 25.35 30.49 -7.81
N LEU A 524 24.28 29.72 -7.87
CA LEU A 524 23.14 29.91 -8.75
C LEU A 524 22.04 30.71 -8.05
N GLU A 525 21.20 31.39 -8.84
CA GLU A 525 20.01 32.07 -8.34
C GLU A 525 19.08 31.09 -7.66
N ALA A 526 18.61 31.40 -6.43
CA ALA A 526 17.85 30.48 -5.59
C ALA A 526 16.49 30.12 -6.20
N ASP A 527 15.80 31.08 -6.81
CA ASP A 527 14.44 30.88 -7.34
C ASP A 527 14.43 30.19 -8.70
N LYS A 528 15.43 30.48 -9.54
CA LYS A 528 15.53 29.98 -10.90
C LYS A 528 16.99 29.66 -11.25
N PRO A 529 17.52 28.55 -10.68
CA PRO A 529 18.93 28.23 -10.88
C PRO A 529 19.27 27.94 -12.35
N VAL A 530 18.39 27.22 -13.05
CA VAL A 530 18.52 26.95 -14.49
C VAL A 530 17.16 27.17 -15.13
N ILE A 531 17.17 27.85 -16.25
CA ILE A 531 15.97 28.12 -17.05
C ILE A 531 16.09 27.37 -18.36
N LEU A 532 15.05 26.63 -18.72
CA LEU A 532 14.89 26.01 -20.02
C LEU A 532 14.02 26.90 -20.90
N LYS A 533 14.51 27.26 -22.08
CA LYS A 533 13.77 28.11 -23.03
C LYS A 533 13.40 27.32 -24.28
N LEU A 534 12.17 27.48 -24.71
CA LEU A 534 11.66 26.93 -25.96
C LEU A 534 10.70 27.97 -26.60
N ASP A 535 11.04 28.48 -27.76
CA ASP A 535 10.24 29.48 -28.50
C ASP A 535 9.82 30.69 -27.65
N GLY A 536 10.69 31.16 -26.76
CA GLY A 536 10.43 32.30 -25.88
C GLY A 536 9.68 31.92 -24.59
N GLN A 537 9.20 30.71 -24.43
CA GLN A 537 8.64 30.22 -23.18
C GLN A 537 9.75 29.76 -22.23
N GLU A 538 9.60 30.08 -20.95
CA GLU A 538 10.56 29.72 -19.91
C GLU A 538 10.01 28.63 -18.99
N PHE A 539 10.85 27.64 -18.69
CA PHE A 539 10.56 26.57 -17.75
C PHE A 539 11.68 26.53 -16.71
N THR A 540 11.33 26.46 -15.44
CA THR A 540 12.31 26.39 -14.37
C THR A 540 12.79 24.95 -14.17
N ALA A 541 14.11 24.75 -14.16
CA ALA A 541 14.73 23.47 -13.82
C ALA A 541 15.30 23.52 -12.41
N LYS A 542 15.20 22.40 -11.69
CA LYS A 542 15.79 22.22 -10.37
C LYS A 542 17.14 21.55 -10.52
N VAL A 543 18.10 21.92 -9.65
CA VAL A 543 19.44 21.33 -9.62
C VAL A 543 19.55 20.46 -8.37
N ASP A 544 20.00 19.23 -8.53
CA ASP A 544 20.22 18.30 -7.42
C ASP A 544 21.63 18.44 -6.82
N SER A 545 21.92 17.63 -5.80
CA SER A 545 23.21 17.60 -5.12
C SER A 545 24.39 17.16 -6.03
N ASN A 546 24.10 16.53 -7.15
CA ASN A 546 25.07 16.04 -8.13
C ASN A 546 25.26 17.02 -9.31
N ASN A 547 24.76 18.25 -9.19
CA ASN A 547 24.76 19.26 -10.25
C ASN A 547 24.05 18.83 -11.54
N ILE A 548 23.09 17.94 -11.43
CA ILE A 548 22.20 17.56 -12.52
C ILE A 548 20.92 18.41 -12.40
N PHE A 549 20.62 19.16 -13.45
CA PHE A 549 19.38 19.91 -13.50
C PHE A 549 18.32 19.15 -14.32
N SER A 550 17.07 19.26 -13.90
CA SER A 550 15.93 18.64 -14.57
C SER A 550 14.72 19.57 -14.53
N GLY A 551 14.05 19.67 -15.65
CA GLY A 551 12.83 20.44 -15.80
C GLY A 551 11.83 19.69 -16.68
N ALA A 552 10.55 19.74 -16.32
CA ALA A 552 9.49 19.10 -17.08
C ALA A 552 8.89 20.07 -18.09
N ILE A 553 8.78 19.63 -19.34
CA ILE A 553 8.10 20.34 -20.41
C ILE A 553 7.01 19.44 -20.98
N ASP A 554 5.80 19.97 -21.15
CA ASP A 554 4.72 19.20 -21.76
C ASP A 554 5.10 18.78 -23.18
N GLY A 555 4.92 17.52 -23.50
CA GLY A 555 5.22 16.98 -24.82
C GLY A 555 4.46 17.66 -25.94
N LYS A 556 3.26 18.20 -25.68
CA LYS A 556 2.48 18.97 -26.65
C LYS A 556 3.18 20.30 -27.01
N VAL A 557 3.79 20.93 -26.02
CA VAL A 557 4.57 22.19 -26.24
C VAL A 557 5.79 21.90 -27.11
N LEU A 558 6.47 20.78 -26.84
CA LEU A 558 7.61 20.35 -27.65
C LEU A 558 7.20 20.00 -29.07
N GLN A 559 6.05 19.36 -29.25
CA GLN A 559 5.51 19.02 -30.57
C GLN A 559 5.12 20.25 -31.38
N ALA A 560 4.56 21.26 -30.71
CA ALA A 560 4.10 22.50 -31.35
C ALA A 560 5.20 23.52 -31.62
N SER A 561 6.43 23.27 -31.13
CA SER A 561 7.55 24.21 -31.28
C SER A 561 7.94 24.39 -32.73
N SER A 562 8.20 25.63 -33.12
CA SER A 562 8.68 26.00 -34.45
C SER A 562 10.19 25.79 -34.60
N THR A 563 10.97 26.05 -33.54
CA THR A 563 12.43 25.93 -33.56
C THR A 563 12.92 24.53 -33.28
N LYS A 564 12.20 23.75 -32.49
CA LYS A 564 12.55 22.39 -32.03
C LYS A 564 13.96 22.34 -31.45
N LYS A 565 14.28 23.33 -30.61
CA LYS A 565 15.57 23.47 -29.98
C LYS A 565 15.41 24.01 -28.57
N ILE A 566 15.88 23.25 -27.59
CA ILE A 566 15.82 23.64 -26.19
C ILE A 566 17.11 24.32 -25.80
N THR A 567 17.03 25.49 -25.15
CA THR A 567 18.14 26.24 -24.60
C THR A 567 18.10 26.16 -23.08
N ALA A 568 19.19 25.73 -22.45
CA ALA A 568 19.36 25.80 -21.01
C ALA A 568 20.26 26.94 -20.62
N ILE A 569 19.83 27.77 -19.67
CA ILE A 569 20.57 28.94 -19.19
C ILE A 569 20.75 28.81 -17.69
N ALA A 570 22.01 28.80 -17.23
CA ALA A 570 22.34 28.86 -15.81
C ALA A 570 22.55 30.30 -15.38
N GLN A 571 21.87 30.73 -14.31
CA GLN A 571 21.99 32.08 -13.78
C GLN A 571 22.87 32.10 -12.55
N LEU A 572 24.01 32.78 -12.62
CA LEU A 572 24.96 32.96 -11.53
C LEU A 572 24.66 34.24 -10.75
N LYS A 573 24.71 34.15 -9.41
CA LYS A 573 24.42 35.30 -8.52
C LYS A 573 25.42 36.45 -8.63
N GLU A 574 26.71 36.15 -8.79
CA GLU A 574 27.79 37.13 -8.66
C GLU A 574 28.44 37.50 -9.97
N ASN A 575 28.04 36.90 -11.06
CA ASN A 575 28.71 37.11 -12.34
C ASN A 575 27.69 37.35 -13.47
N THR A 576 28.00 38.29 -14.35
CA THR A 576 27.20 38.53 -15.54
C THR A 576 27.40 37.50 -16.65
N GLN A 577 28.29 36.49 -16.41
CA GLN A 577 28.44 35.38 -17.33
C GLN A 577 27.22 34.46 -17.27
N VAL A 578 26.58 34.28 -18.40
CA VAL A 578 25.46 33.35 -18.58
C VAL A 578 26.01 32.09 -19.23
N LEU A 579 25.89 30.96 -18.55
CA LEU A 579 26.19 29.65 -19.14
C LEU A 579 25.00 29.22 -19.96
N GLN A 580 25.23 28.81 -21.19
CA GLN A 580 24.17 28.45 -22.12
C GLN A 580 24.53 27.18 -22.88
N ALA A 581 23.55 26.28 -23.01
CA ALA A 581 23.64 25.08 -23.82
C ALA A 581 22.36 24.93 -24.65
N GLN A 582 22.51 24.41 -25.85
CA GLN A 582 21.39 24.19 -26.76
C GLN A 582 21.40 22.75 -27.23
N ARG A 583 20.19 22.20 -27.40
CA ARG A 583 20.03 20.85 -27.96
C ARG A 583 18.81 20.78 -28.86
N PRO A 584 19.00 20.42 -30.15
CA PRO A 584 17.90 20.24 -31.08
C PRO A 584 17.27 18.86 -30.87
N TYR A 585 16.01 18.74 -31.24
CA TYR A 585 15.29 17.46 -31.26
C TYR A 585 14.44 17.39 -32.55
N GLN A 586 14.00 16.15 -32.87
CA GLN A 586 13.16 15.89 -34.03
C GLN A 586 11.89 15.16 -33.59
N LEU A 587 10.82 15.34 -34.35
CA LEU A 587 9.58 14.58 -34.14
C LEU A 587 9.58 13.34 -35.05
N VAL A 588 9.18 12.21 -34.51
CA VAL A 588 9.02 10.95 -35.23
C VAL A 588 7.62 10.39 -34.97
N SER A 589 7.09 9.62 -35.91
CA SER A 589 5.77 9.00 -35.74
C SER A 589 5.79 7.88 -34.72
N GLU A 590 6.78 7.00 -34.79
CA GLU A 590 6.95 5.85 -33.92
C GLU A 590 8.43 5.58 -33.65
N LYS A 591 8.72 5.03 -32.50
CA LYS A 591 10.04 4.50 -32.13
C LYS A 591 10.02 2.98 -32.09
N GLN A 592 11.20 2.39 -32.22
CA GLN A 592 11.36 0.94 -31.98
C GLN A 592 10.96 0.58 -30.56
N SER A 593 10.52 -0.66 -30.36
CA SER A 593 10.14 -1.19 -29.04
C SER A 593 11.32 -1.26 -28.06
N LEU A 594 12.55 -1.33 -28.60
CA LEU A 594 13.77 -1.41 -27.82
C LEU A 594 14.36 -0.02 -27.61
N ASP A 595 14.69 0.32 -26.37
CA ASP A 595 15.35 1.57 -26.03
C ASP A 595 16.34 1.34 -24.88
N VAL A 596 17.17 2.31 -24.59
CA VAL A 596 18.14 2.28 -23.48
C VAL A 596 18.09 3.59 -22.74
N ASP A 597 17.88 3.54 -21.45
CA ASP A 597 18.00 4.68 -20.54
C ASP A 597 19.31 4.56 -19.78
N ILE A 598 20.19 5.54 -19.93
CA ILE A 598 21.53 5.55 -19.32
C ILE A 598 21.54 6.61 -18.24
N GLN A 599 22.00 6.24 -17.04
CA GLN A 599 22.18 7.21 -15.98
C GLN A 599 23.25 8.25 -16.37
N PRO A 600 23.06 9.54 -16.06
CA PRO A 600 24.04 10.57 -16.37
C PRO A 600 25.41 10.24 -15.78
N ILE A 601 26.46 10.40 -16.60
CA ILE A 601 27.84 10.17 -16.16
C ILE A 601 28.30 11.45 -15.44
N MET A 602 28.81 11.28 -14.22
CA MET A 602 29.36 12.40 -13.45
C MET A 602 30.62 12.94 -14.15
N PRO A 603 30.97 14.23 -13.99
CA PRO A 603 32.16 14.79 -14.59
C PRO A 603 33.40 13.96 -14.29
N ILE A 604 34.19 13.68 -15.33
CA ILE A 604 35.30 12.73 -15.27
C ILE A 604 36.58 13.42 -14.86
N LYS A 605 37.31 12.84 -13.87
CA LYS A 605 38.68 13.16 -13.51
C LYS A 605 39.58 12.05 -14.06
N ALA A 606 40.67 12.43 -14.70
CA ALA A 606 41.56 11.47 -15.39
C ALA A 606 42.23 10.40 -14.47
N ASP A 607 42.32 10.69 -13.19
CA ASP A 607 42.98 9.84 -12.18
C ASP A 607 42.00 9.19 -11.18
N GLN A 608 40.70 9.17 -11.53
CA GLN A 608 39.61 8.74 -10.65
C GLN A 608 39.56 7.21 -10.46
N GLY A 609 40.21 6.42 -11.31
CA GLY A 609 40.10 4.96 -11.34
C GLY A 609 38.96 4.52 -12.25
N ASP A 610 38.34 3.37 -11.96
CA ASP A 610 37.23 2.87 -12.76
C ASP A 610 35.93 3.64 -12.47
N VAL A 611 35.28 4.04 -13.52
CA VAL A 611 33.96 4.71 -13.47
C VAL A 611 32.87 3.70 -13.78
N GLU A 612 31.89 3.63 -12.91
CA GLU A 612 30.72 2.77 -13.09
C GLU A 612 29.68 3.47 -13.98
N ILE A 613 29.37 2.87 -15.12
CA ILE A 613 28.34 3.33 -16.02
C ILE A 613 27.17 2.38 -15.92
N LYS A 614 26.00 2.91 -15.55
CA LYS A 614 24.77 2.16 -15.33
C LYS A 614 23.70 2.59 -16.32
N GLY A 615 22.83 1.64 -16.65
CA GLY A 615 21.69 1.92 -17.48
C GLY A 615 20.65 0.82 -17.39
N LYS A 616 19.54 1.05 -18.08
CA LYS A 616 18.45 0.10 -18.19
C LYS A 616 18.05 -0.04 -19.65
N VAL A 617 18.04 -1.27 -20.14
CA VAL A 617 17.46 -1.60 -21.43
C VAL A 617 15.94 -1.66 -21.27
N ILE A 618 15.23 -0.88 -22.08
CA ILE A 618 13.78 -0.78 -22.04
C ILE A 618 13.23 -1.62 -23.18
N LYS A 619 12.57 -2.73 -22.84
CA LYS A 619 11.87 -3.58 -23.80
C LYS A 619 10.36 -3.56 -23.50
N GLU A 620 9.58 -3.97 -24.46
CA GLU A 620 8.15 -4.20 -24.25
C GLU A 620 7.91 -5.63 -23.75
N TYR A 621 7.29 -5.71 -22.57
CA TYR A 621 6.77 -6.96 -22.03
C TYR A 621 5.35 -7.20 -22.54
N SER A 622 4.89 -8.45 -22.50
CA SER A 622 3.55 -8.79 -22.99
C SER A 622 2.46 -8.20 -22.07
N SER A 623 1.63 -7.33 -22.60
CA SER A 623 0.47 -6.79 -21.86
C SER A 623 -0.59 -7.87 -21.61
N LEU A 624 -0.73 -8.87 -22.51
CA LEU A 624 -1.61 -10.02 -22.29
C LEU A 624 -1.18 -10.83 -21.06
N TRP A 625 0.12 -11.04 -20.88
CA TRP A 625 0.65 -11.70 -19.70
C TRP A 625 0.39 -10.88 -18.43
N LEU A 626 0.49 -9.55 -18.51
CA LEU A 626 0.19 -8.66 -17.39
C LEU A 626 -1.26 -8.84 -16.94
N TYR A 627 -2.21 -8.73 -17.86
CA TYR A 627 -3.63 -8.89 -17.54
C TYR A 627 -3.95 -10.30 -17.05
N PHE A 628 -3.39 -11.32 -17.68
CA PHE A 628 -3.56 -12.70 -17.27
C PHE A 628 -3.03 -12.95 -15.86
N ALA A 629 -1.83 -12.48 -15.56
CA ALA A 629 -1.23 -12.64 -14.24
C ALA A 629 -2.06 -11.93 -13.15
N ILE A 630 -2.50 -10.72 -13.41
CA ILE A 630 -3.32 -9.96 -12.45
C ILE A 630 -4.69 -10.62 -12.26
N VAL A 631 -5.33 -11.06 -13.32
CA VAL A 631 -6.63 -11.75 -13.25
C VAL A 631 -6.53 -13.03 -12.43
N VAL A 632 -5.57 -13.89 -12.72
CA VAL A 632 -5.39 -15.17 -12.04
C VAL A 632 -5.02 -14.97 -10.58
N ASP A 633 -4.10 -14.04 -10.29
CA ASP A 633 -3.68 -13.72 -8.93
C ASP A 633 -4.84 -13.19 -8.08
N ASN A 634 -5.64 -12.30 -8.63
CA ASN A 634 -6.78 -11.72 -7.91
C ASN A 634 -7.93 -12.71 -7.73
N LEU A 635 -8.18 -13.60 -8.70
CA LEU A 635 -9.14 -14.69 -8.52
C LEU A 635 -8.73 -15.59 -7.33
N ALA A 636 -7.47 -15.99 -7.31
CA ALA A 636 -6.93 -16.82 -6.24
C ALA A 636 -6.97 -16.11 -4.88
N ALA A 637 -6.56 -14.85 -4.83
CA ALA A 637 -6.57 -14.04 -3.61
C ALA A 637 -7.99 -13.83 -3.08
N GLY A 638 -8.96 -13.56 -3.97
CA GLY A 638 -10.36 -13.39 -3.58
C GLY A 638 -10.96 -14.67 -2.99
N LEU A 639 -10.71 -15.81 -3.62
CA LEU A 639 -11.17 -17.11 -3.14
C LEU A 639 -10.54 -17.46 -1.79
N ALA A 640 -9.22 -17.36 -1.70
CA ALA A 640 -8.48 -17.65 -0.46
C ALA A 640 -8.89 -16.71 0.68
N GLY A 641 -9.07 -15.43 0.38
CA GLY A 641 -9.50 -14.42 1.36
C GLY A 641 -10.89 -14.69 1.90
N ALA A 642 -11.86 -15.01 1.04
CA ALA A 642 -13.22 -15.34 1.46
C ALA A 642 -13.26 -16.59 2.33
N ALA A 643 -12.55 -17.65 1.93
CA ALA A 643 -12.44 -18.88 2.72
C ALA A 643 -11.80 -18.62 4.09
N PHE A 644 -10.76 -17.81 4.12
CA PHE A 644 -10.03 -17.52 5.35
C PHE A 644 -10.86 -16.67 6.33
N ILE A 645 -11.57 -15.67 5.84
CA ILE A 645 -12.49 -14.86 6.66
C ILE A 645 -13.57 -15.75 7.30
N ALA A 646 -14.13 -16.69 6.55
CA ALA A 646 -15.10 -17.64 7.09
C ALA A 646 -14.48 -18.53 8.17
N PHE A 647 -13.26 -19.00 7.96
CA PHE A 647 -12.53 -19.79 8.95
C PHE A 647 -12.27 -19.01 10.24
N LEU A 648 -11.76 -17.77 10.13
CA LEU A 648 -11.53 -16.89 11.29
C LEU A 648 -12.83 -16.66 12.07
N SER A 649 -13.92 -16.44 11.36
CA SER A 649 -15.22 -16.21 11.95
C SER A 649 -15.69 -17.41 12.79
N SER A 650 -15.40 -18.64 12.33
CA SER A 650 -15.76 -19.87 13.03
C SER A 650 -14.99 -20.09 14.34
N LEU A 651 -13.85 -19.43 14.52
CA LEU A 651 -13.01 -19.57 15.70
C LEU A 651 -13.44 -18.64 16.84
N THR A 652 -14.31 -17.68 16.61
CA THR A 652 -14.73 -16.72 17.63
C THR A 652 -15.77 -17.26 18.56
N SER A 653 -15.79 -16.74 19.80
CA SER A 653 -16.83 -17.00 20.81
C SER A 653 -17.89 -15.90 20.77
N VAL A 654 -19.15 -16.26 20.95
CA VAL A 654 -20.28 -15.31 21.00
C VAL A 654 -20.08 -14.21 22.04
N SER A 655 -19.44 -14.52 23.17
CA SER A 655 -19.19 -13.57 24.24
C SER A 655 -18.10 -12.54 23.89
N PHE A 656 -17.20 -12.86 22.97
CA PHE A 656 -16.00 -12.04 22.66
C PHE A 656 -15.77 -11.89 21.15
N THR A 657 -16.83 -11.85 20.37
CA THR A 657 -16.77 -11.86 18.90
C THR A 657 -15.89 -10.73 18.35
N ALA A 658 -16.12 -9.50 18.80
CA ALA A 658 -15.39 -8.34 18.29
C ALA A 658 -13.91 -8.41 18.66
N VAL A 659 -13.58 -8.76 19.90
CA VAL A 659 -12.20 -8.82 20.38
C VAL A 659 -11.42 -9.91 19.66
N GLN A 660 -11.96 -11.13 19.64
CA GLN A 660 -11.25 -12.28 19.07
C GLN A 660 -11.07 -12.11 17.56
N TYR A 661 -12.10 -11.70 16.84
CA TYR A 661 -11.97 -11.46 15.42
C TYR A 661 -11.00 -10.31 15.10
N ALA A 662 -11.00 -9.24 15.89
CA ALA A 662 -10.05 -8.14 15.71
C ALA A 662 -8.60 -8.59 15.92
N ILE A 663 -8.34 -9.44 16.92
CA ILE A 663 -7.02 -10.02 17.15
C ILE A 663 -6.61 -10.89 15.95
N PHE A 664 -7.49 -11.77 15.49
CA PHE A 664 -7.22 -12.67 14.36
C PHE A 664 -6.95 -11.88 13.08
N SER A 665 -7.77 -10.90 12.74
CA SER A 665 -7.59 -10.11 11.54
C SER A 665 -6.34 -9.23 11.58
N SER A 666 -5.97 -8.72 12.74
CA SER A 666 -4.71 -7.98 12.93
C SER A 666 -3.50 -8.89 12.76
N LEU A 667 -3.54 -10.09 13.33
CA LEU A 667 -2.46 -11.08 13.18
C LEU A 667 -2.32 -11.53 11.73
N MET A 668 -3.43 -11.74 11.04
CA MET A 668 -3.46 -12.10 9.62
C MET A 668 -2.73 -11.09 8.73
N THR A 669 -2.88 -9.80 9.03
CA THR A 669 -2.32 -8.73 8.19
C THR A 669 -0.93 -8.27 8.63
N LEU A 670 -0.67 -8.19 9.93
CA LEU A 670 0.58 -7.65 10.46
C LEU A 670 1.78 -8.55 10.18
N THR A 671 1.66 -9.86 10.40
CA THR A 671 2.77 -10.80 10.22
C THR A 671 3.31 -10.79 8.78
N PRO A 672 2.47 -10.95 7.74
CA PRO A 672 2.96 -10.87 6.37
C PRO A 672 3.48 -9.48 5.97
N LYS A 673 2.89 -8.39 6.48
CA LYS A 673 3.36 -7.03 6.18
C LYS A 673 4.74 -6.76 6.77
N ILE A 674 5.00 -7.22 7.98
CA ILE A 674 6.31 -7.10 8.62
C ILE A 674 7.36 -7.84 7.79
N LEU A 675 7.10 -9.07 7.40
CA LEU A 675 8.01 -9.87 6.58
C LEU A 675 8.12 -9.32 5.16
N GLY A 676 7.02 -8.81 4.60
CA GLY A 676 6.97 -8.21 3.27
C GLY A 676 7.79 -6.92 3.13
N GLY A 677 8.10 -6.24 4.22
CA GLY A 677 8.92 -5.04 4.22
C GLY A 677 10.34 -5.25 3.66
N TYR A 678 10.81 -6.49 3.65
CA TYR A 678 12.12 -6.85 3.09
C TYR A 678 12.07 -7.28 1.62
N SER A 679 10.90 -7.29 0.99
CA SER A 679 10.72 -7.77 -0.39
C SER A 679 11.64 -7.06 -1.38
N GLY A 680 11.77 -5.72 -1.27
CA GLY A 680 12.65 -4.94 -2.13
C GLY A 680 14.12 -5.34 -2.01
N THR A 681 14.59 -5.56 -0.79
CA THR A 681 15.97 -6.01 -0.54
C THR A 681 16.23 -7.40 -1.12
N ILE A 682 15.28 -8.31 -0.96
CA ILE A 682 15.38 -9.67 -1.50
C ILE A 682 15.42 -9.64 -3.02
N VAL A 683 14.55 -8.87 -3.65
CA VAL A 683 14.52 -8.72 -5.11
C VAL A 683 15.84 -8.16 -5.64
N THR A 684 16.41 -7.18 -4.97
CA THR A 684 17.72 -6.62 -5.35
C THR A 684 18.81 -7.67 -5.33
N LYS A 685 18.75 -8.62 -4.40
CA LYS A 685 19.78 -9.68 -4.25
C LYS A 685 19.60 -10.85 -5.21
N ILE A 686 18.37 -11.31 -5.43
CA ILE A 686 18.11 -12.56 -6.16
C ILE A 686 17.35 -12.38 -7.47
N GLY A 687 16.79 -11.19 -7.75
CA GLY A 687 15.98 -10.92 -8.93
C GLY A 687 14.53 -11.34 -8.79
N TYR A 688 13.69 -10.85 -9.72
CA TYR A 688 12.25 -11.10 -9.69
C TYR A 688 11.84 -12.57 -9.89
N PRO A 689 12.40 -13.31 -10.88
CA PRO A 689 11.99 -14.71 -11.05
C PRO A 689 12.23 -15.56 -9.82
N ASP A 690 13.40 -15.46 -9.20
CA ASP A 690 13.73 -16.19 -7.98
C ASP A 690 12.91 -15.70 -6.78
N PHE A 691 12.59 -14.42 -6.72
CA PHE A 691 11.71 -13.87 -5.69
C PHE A 691 10.31 -14.48 -5.77
N PHE A 692 9.68 -14.54 -6.95
CA PHE A 692 8.37 -15.14 -7.11
C PHE A 692 8.38 -16.65 -6.88
N LEU A 693 9.46 -17.32 -7.27
CA LEU A 693 9.65 -18.74 -6.94
C LEU A 693 9.74 -18.94 -5.42
N MET A 694 10.47 -18.07 -4.73
CA MET A 694 10.59 -18.11 -3.27
C MET A 694 9.21 -17.91 -2.61
N THR A 695 8.41 -16.94 -3.06
CA THR A 695 7.07 -16.72 -2.51
C THR A 695 6.15 -17.91 -2.73
N THR A 696 6.27 -18.59 -3.86
CA THR A 696 5.54 -19.84 -4.13
C THR A 696 5.98 -20.95 -3.17
N LEU A 697 7.29 -21.13 -2.98
CA LEU A 697 7.84 -22.16 -2.10
C LEU A 697 7.51 -21.92 -0.62
N ILE A 698 7.43 -20.67 -0.19
CA ILE A 698 6.98 -20.31 1.18
C ILE A 698 5.54 -20.79 1.42
N GLY A 699 4.70 -20.85 0.40
CA GLY A 699 3.34 -21.36 0.51
C GLY A 699 3.25 -22.87 0.77
N ILE A 700 4.27 -23.65 0.47
CA ILE A 700 4.25 -25.12 0.66
C ILE A 700 4.13 -25.50 2.14
N PRO A 701 4.91 -24.95 3.09
CA PRO A 701 4.71 -25.21 4.50
C PRO A 701 3.30 -24.88 5.01
N ILE A 702 2.66 -23.88 4.40
CA ILE A 702 1.29 -23.48 4.76
C ILE A 702 0.28 -24.57 4.37
N LEU A 703 0.50 -25.27 3.26
CA LEU A 703 -0.34 -26.39 2.85
C LEU A 703 -0.32 -27.50 3.91
N PHE A 704 0.87 -27.85 4.39
CA PHE A 704 1.02 -28.83 5.47
C PHE A 704 0.36 -28.34 6.77
N LEU A 705 0.49 -27.07 7.07
CA LEU A 705 -0.11 -26.46 8.26
C LEU A 705 -1.65 -26.50 8.19
N VAL A 706 -2.24 -26.21 7.03
CA VAL A 706 -3.70 -26.30 6.81
C VAL A 706 -4.20 -27.73 7.04
N VAL A 707 -3.51 -28.73 6.49
CA VAL A 707 -3.86 -30.15 6.67
C VAL A 707 -3.74 -30.54 8.14
N TRP A 708 -2.68 -30.14 8.79
CA TRP A 708 -2.46 -30.42 10.23
C TRP A 708 -3.54 -29.79 11.10
N VAL A 709 -3.88 -28.54 10.89
CA VAL A 709 -4.96 -27.85 11.61
C VAL A 709 -6.30 -28.55 11.37
N GLY A 710 -6.60 -28.94 10.14
CA GLY A 710 -7.81 -29.70 9.83
C GLY A 710 -7.90 -31.02 10.58
N LYS A 711 -6.78 -31.73 10.69
CA LYS A 711 -6.69 -32.98 11.46
C LYS A 711 -6.86 -32.73 12.94
N LEU A 712 -6.18 -31.75 13.51
CA LEU A 712 -6.29 -31.43 14.95
C LEU A 712 -7.70 -30.94 15.32
N LEU A 713 -8.36 -30.17 14.49
CA LEU A 713 -9.74 -29.75 14.71
C LEU A 713 -10.71 -30.94 14.72
N LYS A 714 -10.51 -31.89 13.81
CA LYS A 714 -11.30 -33.14 13.79
C LYS A 714 -11.13 -33.95 15.09
N GLU A 715 -9.89 -34.10 15.55
CA GLU A 715 -9.59 -34.82 16.81
C GLU A 715 -10.19 -34.10 18.02
N HIS A 716 -10.12 -32.76 18.04
CA HIS A 716 -10.69 -31.94 19.11
C HIS A 716 -12.22 -32.09 19.19
N GLN A 717 -12.90 -32.19 18.05
CA GLN A 717 -14.36 -32.38 18.02
C GLN A 717 -14.82 -33.77 18.46
N LYS A 718 -13.93 -34.76 18.36
CA LYS A 718 -14.23 -36.14 18.83
C LYS A 718 -14.07 -36.30 20.34
N LEU A 719 -13.33 -35.40 20.99
CA LEU A 719 -13.19 -35.34 22.44
C LEU A 719 -14.30 -34.50 23.07
#